data_64fc7e6b8ead876f33cbcee3be22b6e1
#
_entry.id   64fc7e6b8ead876f33cbcee3be22b6e1
#
_cell.length_a   1.000
_cell.length_b   1.000
_cell.length_c   1.000
_cell.angle_alpha   90.00
_cell.angle_beta   90.00
_cell.angle_gamma   90.00
#
_symmetry.space_group_name_H-M   'P 1'
#
loop_
_entity.id
_entity.type
_entity.pdbx_description
1 polymer ?
#
loop_
_entity_poly.entity_id
_entity_poly.type
_entity_poly.pdbx_seq_one_letter_code
_entity_poly.pdbx_strand_id
1 'polypeptide(L)'
;MFRLAVGDPSHRCRRRHKRFLPRICVRASFAEIAAGQTDRVTLSLPPLRSSEQVARRGASWMPLSDKRLSSDSGARACLADRSSERDFRVCFAGTDLTARKGGRPRIQVFAPIHTVLNISKHRRPTRRATSSSSQRASSSQTETKHRACTLAATMAEAHQAVAFQFTVTPDGIDLHLCHEALRQVYLSGLHSWKKRFIRFKNGVMTGVYPGSPAGFMIVVVSYMSYNKYKQLDPSLGLIAKLGQHIPISRYMSTDSQRIVGGVLVGTGLWVTIIMIMRNVLKSLLSWHGWMESRHRSLPFGTRLWLILVKVFSGRKPMLYSFQNSLPRLPVPSVKDTCRRYLESVRPLMDDEQFERMKALSKDFENNLGPRVQWYLKLKSWWASNYVSDWWEEYIYLRGRGPIMVNSNYYAMDFLYVFPTCIQAARAGNAVHSIMLYRRKLDRAQIKPIYLLANKVPLCSAQWERMFNTSRIPGVETDTLQHMNESKHIAVYHNGRFFKVWMFYDGRLLLPREIEQQMERILADRSEPVPGEEKLAALTAGDRTPWAKAREQFFKSGKNKQSLDAIEKAAFFVSLDDTEQRYDADNKVKSLDSYANSLLHGKCYDRWFDKSFNLIIYKNGTMGLNAEHSWADAPIVGHLWEHVLSMDSKLGYTEDGHCHGKPHPNLPGPQRLQWDIPSECQEVIEGSLTVARALADDVDCHIIPFDDFGKGLIKKCRTSPDAFIQIALQLAHYRDKGKFCLTYEASMTRLYREGRTETVRSCTMEACDFVRAMVRDETREERLRLLKVAAEKHQDMYRLAMTGQGIDRHLFCLYVVSKYLGEESPFLKEVLSEPWRLSTSQTPLQQVELFDLVRHPELVSSGGGFGPVADDGYGVSYIILGDELINFHISSKYSSSETDSRRFGDNIRQAMLDMLALFQLEKKAAK
;
A
#
# COMPACT_ATOMS: atom_id res chain seq x y z
N MET A 1 18.82 33.30 -11.56
CA MET A 1 19.33 33.70 -12.87
C MET A 1 18.82 32.69 -13.89
N PHE A 2 17.89 33.07 -14.67
CA PHE A 2 17.57 32.78 -16.05
C PHE A 2 16.13 33.22 -16.27
N ARG A 3 16.01 34.48 -16.65
CA ARG A 3 14.82 34.98 -17.36
C ARG A 3 15.10 34.75 -18.84
N LEU A 4 14.23 34.05 -19.52
CA LEU A 4 14.08 34.12 -20.95
C LEU A 4 12.79 34.87 -21.25
N ALA A 5 12.97 35.96 -21.97
CA ALA A 5 11.95 36.83 -22.46
C ALA A 5 11.10 36.16 -23.53
N VAL A 6 9.78 36.33 -23.44
CA VAL A 6 8.89 36.34 -24.58
C VAL A 6 7.98 37.55 -24.37
N GLY A 7 7.91 38.40 -25.38
CA GLY A 7 7.33 39.71 -25.38
C GLY A 7 5.82 39.77 -25.19
N ASP A 8 5.48 40.87 -24.69
CA ASP A 8 4.28 41.64 -24.38
C ASP A 8 3.17 41.57 -25.47
N PRO A 9 1.86 41.90 -25.19
CA PRO A 9 1.47 43.06 -24.41
C PRO A 9 0.22 42.98 -23.51
N SER A 10 0.25 43.83 -22.50
CA SER A 10 -0.83 44.59 -21.86
C SER A 10 -2.08 43.91 -21.26
N HIS A 11 -2.22 43.90 -19.97
CA HIS A 11 -3.06 44.76 -19.15
C HIS A 11 -2.84 44.54 -17.64
N ARG A 12 -2.80 45.69 -16.96
CA ARG A 12 -2.56 45.78 -15.49
C ARG A 12 -3.68 45.14 -14.66
N CYS A 13 -3.30 44.38 -13.64
CA CYS A 13 -3.98 44.43 -12.36
C CYS A 13 -3.06 44.02 -11.20
N ARG A 14 -3.24 44.71 -10.07
CA ARG A 14 -2.32 44.73 -8.91
C ARG A 14 -2.42 43.51 -8.02
N ARG A 15 -1.26 43.01 -7.64
CA ARG A 15 -0.77 42.39 -6.39
C ARG A 15 -1.75 41.79 -5.39
N ARG A 16 -1.57 40.47 -5.16
CA ARG A 16 -1.27 39.92 -3.82
C ARG A 16 -0.52 38.56 -3.95
N HIS A 17 0.62 38.48 -3.32
CA HIS A 17 1.48 37.30 -3.30
C HIS A 17 0.84 36.13 -2.55
N LYS A 18 0.68 35.00 -3.24
CA LYS A 18 0.85 33.67 -2.65
C LYS A 18 1.46 32.78 -3.72
N ARG A 19 2.52 32.06 -3.34
CA ARG A 19 3.28 31.15 -4.18
C ARG A 19 2.36 30.10 -4.80
N PHE A 20 2.15 30.19 -6.10
CA PHE A 20 1.54 29.15 -6.91
C PHE A 20 2.54 28.76 -7.99
N LEU A 21 2.90 27.49 -8.00
CA LEU A 21 3.48 26.82 -9.15
C LEU A 21 2.50 26.93 -10.33
N PRO A 22 2.96 27.13 -11.57
CA PRO A 22 2.05 27.35 -12.69
C PRO A 22 1.28 26.07 -13.02
N ARG A 23 0.01 26.06 -12.63
CA ARG A 23 -1.02 25.10 -13.07
C ARG A 23 -1.75 25.55 -14.34
N ILE A 24 -1.18 26.38 -15.14
CA ILE A 24 -1.89 26.97 -16.27
C ILE A 24 -1.29 26.46 -17.58
N CYS A 25 -2.12 25.91 -18.43
CA CYS A 25 -1.91 25.47 -19.80
C CYS A 25 -1.62 24.00 -20.08
N VAL A 26 -2.15 23.06 -19.31
CA VAL A 26 -2.16 21.65 -19.76
C VAL A 26 -3.57 21.19 -20.21
N ARG A 27 -4.58 22.07 -20.11
CA ARG A 27 -5.99 21.66 -20.29
C ARG A 27 -6.43 21.35 -21.73
N ALA A 28 -5.80 21.88 -22.76
CA ALA A 28 -6.31 21.72 -24.12
C ALA A 28 -5.74 20.52 -24.90
N SER A 29 -4.48 20.12 -24.63
CA SER A 29 -3.83 19.06 -25.42
C SER A 29 -4.08 17.65 -24.91
N PHE A 30 -4.49 17.50 -23.65
CA PHE A 30 -4.77 16.18 -23.07
C PHE A 30 -6.25 15.77 -23.14
N ALA A 31 -7.15 16.67 -23.41
CA ALA A 31 -8.57 16.35 -23.62
C ALA A 31 -8.78 15.47 -24.88
N GLU A 32 -7.94 15.62 -25.89
CA GLU A 32 -7.99 14.79 -27.10
C GLU A 32 -7.47 13.37 -26.89
N ILE A 33 -6.63 13.16 -25.87
CA ILE A 33 -6.18 11.80 -25.51
C ILE A 33 -7.21 11.12 -24.60
N ALA A 34 -7.98 11.91 -23.86
CA ALA A 34 -9.03 11.41 -22.97
C ALA A 34 -10.41 11.35 -23.62
N ALA A 35 -10.64 12.15 -24.64
CA ALA A 35 -11.83 12.05 -25.48
C ALA A 35 -11.47 11.13 -26.65
N GLY A 36 -11.49 9.83 -26.37
CA GLY A 36 -11.25 8.83 -27.39
C GLY A 36 -12.27 8.96 -28.50
N GLN A 37 -11.89 9.53 -29.57
CA GLN A 37 -12.45 9.06 -30.81
C GLN A 37 -11.80 7.72 -31.14
N THR A 38 -12.52 6.76 -30.92
CA THR A 38 -12.74 5.46 -31.57
C THR A 38 -11.74 5.03 -32.63
N ASP A 39 -10.47 5.22 -32.41
CA ASP A 39 -9.49 4.30 -32.93
C ASP A 39 -8.68 3.85 -31.74
N ARG A 40 -8.90 2.61 -31.35
CA ARG A 40 -8.43 1.92 -30.15
C ARG A 40 -6.91 1.99 -30.01
N VAL A 41 -6.38 3.09 -29.61
CA VAL A 41 -5.08 3.13 -28.99
C VAL A 41 -5.34 2.94 -27.50
N THR A 42 -5.77 1.76 -27.13
CA THR A 42 -5.69 1.33 -25.75
C THR A 42 -4.23 1.32 -25.40
N LEU A 43 -3.81 2.24 -24.55
CA LEU A 43 -2.66 2.04 -23.70
C LEU A 43 -2.98 0.81 -22.84
N SER A 44 -2.88 -0.38 -23.44
CA SER A 44 -3.02 -1.66 -22.74
C SER A 44 -1.74 -1.92 -21.97
N LEU A 45 -1.41 -0.99 -21.09
CA LEU A 45 -0.44 -1.28 -20.07
C LEU A 45 -1.15 -2.08 -18.97
N PRO A 46 -0.61 -3.23 -18.60
CA PRO A 46 -1.23 -4.07 -17.59
C PRO A 46 -1.40 -3.35 -16.27
N PRO A 47 -2.39 -3.70 -15.48
CA PRO A 47 -2.41 -3.32 -14.08
C PRO A 47 -1.11 -3.80 -13.45
N LEU A 48 -0.38 -2.88 -12.91
CA LEU A 48 0.91 -3.11 -12.30
C LEU A 48 0.79 -4.03 -11.12
N ARG A 49 1.68 -4.95 -11.10
CA ARG A 49 1.74 -5.90 -10.03
C ARG A 49 3.09 -5.95 -9.36
N SER A 50 2.93 -6.34 -8.16
CA SER A 50 3.92 -6.47 -7.13
C SER A 50 5.23 -7.06 -7.61
N SER A 51 6.24 -6.39 -7.23
CA SER A 51 7.64 -6.64 -7.50
C SER A 51 8.36 -7.41 -6.40
N GLU A 52 7.63 -8.04 -5.50
CA GLU A 52 8.22 -8.77 -4.37
C GLU A 52 9.10 -9.94 -4.74
N GLN A 53 8.92 -10.45 -5.94
CA GLN A 53 9.78 -11.49 -6.49
C GLN A 53 11.26 -11.19 -6.40
N VAL A 54 11.57 -9.91 -6.53
CA VAL A 54 12.95 -9.46 -6.63
C VAL A 54 13.69 -9.56 -5.30
N ALA A 55 13.02 -9.28 -4.20
CA ALA A 55 13.63 -9.35 -2.89
C ALA A 55 14.18 -10.71 -2.55
N ARG A 56 13.49 -11.75 -2.98
CA ARG A 56 13.92 -13.14 -2.73
C ARG A 56 14.93 -13.67 -3.75
N ARG A 57 14.92 -13.13 -4.96
CA ARG A 57 15.82 -13.60 -6.00
C ARG A 57 17.23 -13.09 -5.84
N GLY A 58 17.40 -11.86 -5.41
CA GLY A 58 18.71 -11.37 -5.00
C GLY A 58 19.32 -12.26 -3.91
N ALA A 59 18.51 -12.86 -3.05
CA ALA A 59 18.94 -13.80 -2.02
C ALA A 59 19.20 -15.23 -2.56
N SER A 60 18.52 -15.66 -3.62
CA SER A 60 18.70 -17.02 -4.19
C SER A 60 19.99 -17.18 -5.02
N TRP A 61 20.63 -16.08 -5.32
CA TRP A 61 21.90 -16.08 -6.04
C TRP A 61 23.11 -16.41 -5.17
N MET A 62 22.90 -16.46 -3.86
CA MET A 62 23.95 -16.85 -2.93
C MET A 62 23.53 -18.13 -2.22
N PRO A 63 24.02 -19.27 -2.61
CA PRO A 63 23.90 -20.46 -1.80
C PRO A 63 24.69 -20.23 -0.52
N LEU A 64 24.01 -20.05 0.58
CA LEU A 64 24.59 -20.22 1.88
C LEU A 64 25.05 -21.67 1.94
N SER A 65 26.36 -21.87 1.94
CA SER A 65 26.97 -23.15 2.24
C SER A 65 26.50 -23.59 3.62
N ASP A 66 25.73 -24.66 3.66
CA ASP A 66 25.57 -25.45 4.86
C ASP A 66 26.96 -25.84 5.36
N LYS A 67 27.47 -25.13 6.34
CA LYS A 67 28.49 -25.69 7.23
C LYS A 67 27.77 -26.59 8.23
N ARG A 68 27.67 -27.84 7.86
CA ARG A 68 27.60 -28.91 8.86
C ARG A 68 28.91 -28.86 9.66
N LEU A 69 28.83 -28.42 10.88
CA LEU A 69 29.75 -28.78 11.92
C LEU A 69 29.05 -29.85 12.75
N SER A 70 29.49 -31.07 12.56
CA SER A 70 29.31 -32.17 13.47
C SER A 70 30.18 -31.89 14.69
N SER A 71 29.64 -31.92 15.86
CA SER A 71 30.31 -32.50 17.06
C SER A 71 29.26 -32.73 18.14
N ASP A 72 29.30 -33.95 18.57
CA ASP A 72 28.64 -34.50 19.75
C ASP A 72 28.86 -33.65 21.00
N SER A 73 27.86 -33.57 21.84
CA SER A 73 27.87 -34.08 23.18
C SER A 73 26.76 -33.49 24.01
N GLY A 74 26.10 -34.34 24.69
CA GLY A 74 24.88 -34.14 25.42
C GLY A 74 25.02 -33.21 26.61
N ALA A 75 23.86 -32.73 27.01
CA ALA A 75 23.41 -32.75 28.40
C ALA A 75 22.00 -32.14 28.48
N ARG A 76 21.18 -32.84 29.20
CA ARG A 76 19.83 -32.46 29.65
C ARG A 76 19.91 -31.20 30.51
N ALA A 77 18.91 -30.35 30.37
CA ALA A 77 18.14 -29.94 31.53
C ALA A 77 16.98 -29.02 31.13
N CYS A 78 15.92 -29.30 31.79
CA CYS A 78 14.60 -28.65 31.88
C CYS A 78 14.62 -27.18 32.24
N LEU A 79 13.45 -26.60 31.89
CA LEU A 79 12.63 -25.67 32.67
C LEU A 79 12.74 -24.17 32.43
N ALA A 80 11.49 -23.70 32.24
CA ALA A 80 10.89 -22.50 32.81
C ALA A 80 11.05 -21.17 32.02
N ASP A 81 9.99 -20.90 31.29
CA ASP A 81 9.08 -19.75 31.42
C ASP A 81 9.50 -18.67 32.42
N ARG A 82 9.68 -17.48 31.92
CA ARG A 82 9.31 -16.22 32.60
C ARG A 82 9.40 -15.01 31.66
N SER A 83 8.23 -14.58 31.24
CA SER A 83 7.93 -13.19 30.87
C SER A 83 8.32 -12.26 32.02
N SER A 84 9.17 -11.27 31.77
CA SER A 84 9.31 -10.13 32.67
C SER A 84 9.17 -8.82 31.91
N GLU A 85 7.99 -8.25 32.04
CA GLU A 85 7.79 -6.82 31.89
C GLU A 85 8.59 -6.14 33.01
N ARG A 86 9.59 -5.34 32.68
CA ARG A 86 10.23 -4.43 33.61
C ARG A 86 9.59 -3.06 33.47
N ASP A 87 8.73 -2.75 34.41
CA ASP A 87 8.30 -1.41 34.76
C ASP A 87 9.50 -0.60 35.27
N PHE A 88 9.85 0.47 34.57
CA PHE A 88 10.72 1.49 35.12
C PHE A 88 9.90 2.46 35.97
N ARG A 89 9.93 2.28 37.27
CA ARG A 89 9.53 3.31 38.24
C ARG A 89 10.69 4.28 38.39
N VAL A 90 10.42 5.54 38.07
CA VAL A 90 11.28 6.65 38.44
C VAL A 90 10.86 7.12 39.80
N CYS A 91 11.70 6.89 40.81
CA CYS A 91 11.56 7.45 42.13
C CYS A 91 11.97 8.94 42.11
N PHE A 92 11.06 9.83 42.49
CA PHE A 92 11.40 11.16 42.90
C PHE A 92 11.49 11.16 44.44
N ALA A 93 12.67 11.48 44.97
CA ALA A 93 12.92 11.72 46.38
C ALA A 93 12.23 13.03 46.80
N GLY A 94 11.45 12.93 47.86
CA GLY A 94 10.84 14.07 48.49
C GLY A 94 11.83 14.82 49.41
N THR A 95 11.72 16.12 49.43
CA THR A 95 12.21 16.93 50.54
C THR A 95 11.03 17.73 51.11
N ASP A 96 10.72 17.42 52.34
CA ASP A 96 9.82 18.19 53.20
C ASP A 96 10.34 19.63 53.37
N LEU A 97 9.43 20.61 53.30
CA LEU A 97 9.55 21.82 54.05
C LEU A 97 8.15 22.41 54.37
N THR A 98 7.98 22.62 55.64
CA THR A 98 6.80 23.01 56.39
C THR A 98 6.28 24.43 56.09
N ALA A 99 4.95 24.53 56.12
CA ALA A 99 4.04 25.59 56.58
C ALA A 99 4.39 27.07 56.45
N ARG A 100 3.55 27.82 55.75
CA ARG A 100 2.78 28.95 56.30
C ARG A 100 1.74 29.54 55.33
N LYS A 101 0.59 29.71 55.89
CA LYS A 101 -0.63 30.45 55.52
C LYS A 101 -0.60 31.48 54.41
N GLY A 102 -1.64 31.42 53.56
CA GLY A 102 -2.37 32.59 53.08
C GLY A 102 -2.20 32.91 51.59
N GLY A 103 -3.23 32.75 50.83
CA GLY A 103 -3.31 33.34 49.51
C GLY A 103 -3.85 32.36 48.42
N ARG A 104 -5.10 32.52 47.99
CA ARG A 104 -5.68 31.78 46.89
C ARG A 104 -4.90 32.05 45.60
N PRO A 105 -4.43 31.04 44.87
CA PRO A 105 -4.02 31.24 43.50
C PRO A 105 -5.21 30.99 42.54
N ARG A 106 -5.46 31.98 41.71
CA ARG A 106 -6.26 31.83 40.50
C ARG A 106 -5.45 30.97 39.51
N ILE A 107 -5.91 29.76 39.25
CA ILE A 107 -5.37 28.97 38.19
C ILE A 107 -6.06 29.41 36.87
N GLN A 108 -5.33 30.12 36.04
CA GLN A 108 -5.69 30.33 34.63
C GLN A 108 -5.29 29.08 33.83
N VAL A 109 -6.29 28.29 33.46
CA VAL A 109 -6.11 27.20 32.51
C VAL A 109 -6.29 27.76 31.10
N PHE A 110 -5.20 27.96 30.38
CA PHE A 110 -5.22 28.21 28.94
C PHE A 110 -5.44 26.91 28.20
N ALA A 111 -6.60 26.72 27.59
CA ALA A 111 -6.84 25.74 26.57
C ALA A 111 -7.20 26.44 25.25
N PRO A 112 -6.55 26.14 24.12
CA PRO A 112 -6.96 26.71 22.86
C PRO A 112 -8.13 25.90 22.30
N ILE A 113 -9.33 26.47 22.37
CA ILE A 113 -10.51 25.96 21.66
C ILE A 113 -10.68 26.83 20.41
N HIS A 114 -10.34 26.27 19.26
CA HIS A 114 -10.85 26.78 17.99
C HIS A 114 -12.16 26.05 17.68
N THR A 115 -13.26 26.69 18.03
CA THR A 115 -14.58 26.31 17.50
C THR A 115 -15.22 27.58 16.92
N VAL A 116 -15.38 27.58 15.61
CA VAL A 116 -16.08 28.64 14.87
C VAL A 116 -17.56 28.38 15.00
N LEU A 117 -18.22 29.20 15.80
CA LEU A 117 -19.68 29.31 15.88
C LEU A 117 -20.15 30.21 14.74
N ASN A 118 -20.81 29.67 13.73
CA ASN A 118 -21.56 30.42 12.77
C ASN A 118 -22.99 30.61 13.28
N ILE A 119 -23.29 31.82 13.77
CA ILE A 119 -24.64 32.24 14.14
C ILE A 119 -25.21 32.93 12.91
N SER A 120 -26.12 32.26 12.20
CA SER A 120 -26.97 32.91 11.21
C SER A 120 -28.19 33.53 11.87
N LYS A 121 -28.27 34.88 11.79
CA LYS A 121 -29.46 35.66 12.16
C LYS A 121 -30.57 35.41 11.12
N HIS A 122 -31.69 34.85 11.55
CA HIS A 122 -32.96 34.99 10.82
C HIS A 122 -34.00 35.68 11.68
N ARG A 123 -34.54 36.74 11.08
CA ARG A 123 -35.61 37.60 11.59
C ARG A 123 -36.94 36.83 11.65
N ARG A 124 -37.67 37.04 12.74
CA ARG A 124 -39.09 36.69 12.88
C ARG A 124 -39.96 37.53 11.99
N PRO A 125 -41.12 37.02 11.62
CA PRO A 125 -42.35 37.84 11.69
C PRO A 125 -43.37 37.21 12.63
N THR A 126 -43.99 38.11 13.34
CA THR A 126 -45.14 37.98 14.24
C THR A 126 -46.44 37.63 13.53
N ARG A 127 -47.29 36.76 14.13
CA ARG A 127 -48.76 36.93 14.20
C ARG A 127 -49.39 36.01 15.24
N ARG A 128 -50.06 36.66 16.14
CA ARG A 128 -51.23 36.43 17.03
C ARG A 128 -52.00 35.11 16.93
N ALA A 129 -52.07 34.44 18.01
CA ALA A 129 -53.19 34.17 18.97
C ALA A 129 -54.49 33.60 18.40
N THR A 130 -54.89 32.44 18.90
CA THR A 130 -56.14 32.39 19.73
C THR A 130 -56.19 31.05 20.51
N SER A 131 -56.81 31.15 21.65
CA SER A 131 -57.06 30.25 22.77
C SER A 131 -57.84 28.99 22.43
N SER A 132 -57.62 27.87 23.15
CA SER A 132 -58.57 27.33 24.13
C SER A 132 -58.11 26.02 24.78
N SER A 133 -58.13 26.11 26.07
CA SER A 133 -58.64 25.17 27.12
C SER A 133 -58.14 23.70 27.17
N SER A 134 -57.40 23.46 28.19
CA SER A 134 -57.70 22.60 29.39
C SER A 134 -57.67 21.08 29.27
N GLN A 135 -56.95 20.57 30.28
CA GLN A 135 -57.07 19.22 30.89
C GLN A 135 -56.31 18.06 30.23
N ARG A 136 -55.13 17.77 30.78
CA ARG A 136 -54.80 16.58 31.60
C ARG A 136 -53.28 16.51 31.81
N ALA A 137 -52.86 16.92 32.94
CA ALA A 137 -51.53 16.65 33.43
C ALA A 137 -51.60 15.40 34.31
N SER A 138 -50.84 14.37 33.97
CA SER A 138 -50.25 13.44 34.95
C SER A 138 -49.69 12.15 34.36
N SER A 139 -49.01 12.19 33.21
CA SER A 139 -48.26 11.00 32.74
C SER A 139 -47.00 11.29 31.93
N SER A 140 -46.52 12.54 31.92
CA SER A 140 -45.42 12.93 30.98
C SER A 140 -44.02 12.96 31.58
N GLN A 141 -43.83 12.71 32.88
CA GLN A 141 -42.47 12.80 33.46
C GLN A 141 -41.61 11.57 33.31
N THR A 142 -42.23 10.39 33.11
CA THR A 142 -41.50 9.11 32.95
C THR A 142 -41.08 8.85 31.49
N GLU A 143 -41.91 9.27 30.55
CA GLU A 143 -41.56 9.15 29.10
C GLU A 143 -40.53 10.13 28.65
N THR A 144 -40.42 11.34 29.24
CA THR A 144 -39.43 12.33 28.90
C THR A 144 -38.01 11.91 29.34
N LYS A 145 -37.88 11.20 30.49
CA LYS A 145 -36.60 10.63 30.92
C LYS A 145 -36.14 9.49 30.04
N HIS A 146 -37.03 8.63 29.55
CA HIS A 146 -36.67 7.58 28.62
C HIS A 146 -36.33 8.09 27.22
N ARG A 147 -37.03 9.11 26.71
CA ARG A 147 -36.67 9.75 25.43
C ARG A 147 -35.37 10.54 25.50
N ALA A 148 -35.03 11.20 26.62
CA ALA A 148 -33.75 11.86 26.76
C ALA A 148 -32.57 10.86 26.83
N CYS A 149 -32.74 9.71 27.48
CA CYS A 149 -31.73 8.64 27.46
C CYS A 149 -31.61 7.96 26.08
N THR A 150 -32.71 7.80 25.32
CA THR A 150 -32.68 7.19 23.99
C THR A 150 -32.09 8.14 22.95
N LEU A 151 -32.32 9.44 23.05
CA LEU A 151 -31.66 10.46 22.20
C LEU A 151 -30.16 10.58 22.49
N ALA A 152 -29.72 10.37 23.71
CA ALA A 152 -28.29 10.34 24.04
C ALA A 152 -27.60 9.08 23.48
N ALA A 153 -28.32 7.96 23.32
CA ALA A 153 -27.81 6.74 22.72
C ALA A 153 -27.69 6.81 21.18
N THR A 154 -28.49 7.68 20.52
CA THR A 154 -28.42 7.82 19.04
C THR A 154 -27.41 8.86 18.56
N MET A 155 -26.79 9.65 19.46
CA MET A 155 -25.75 10.62 19.13
C MET A 155 -24.35 10.09 19.47
N ALA A 156 -23.95 8.95 18.92
CA ALA A 156 -22.66 8.33 19.22
C ALA A 156 -21.43 9.18 18.77
N GLU A 157 -21.60 10.12 17.88
CA GLU A 157 -20.57 11.16 17.63
C GLU A 157 -20.47 12.17 18.77
N ALA A 158 -21.54 12.33 19.54
CA ALA A 158 -21.60 13.24 20.66
C ALA A 158 -21.01 12.64 21.95
N HIS A 159 -20.67 11.35 22.03
CA HIS A 159 -20.09 10.78 23.25
C HIS A 159 -18.77 11.40 23.67
N GLN A 160 -18.06 12.05 22.78
CA GLN A 160 -16.91 12.90 23.12
C GLN A 160 -17.28 14.37 23.38
N ALA A 161 -18.49 14.78 23.00
CA ALA A 161 -18.95 16.17 23.08
C ALA A 161 -19.96 16.43 24.21
N VAL A 162 -20.62 15.40 24.73
CA VAL A 162 -21.64 15.53 25.80
C VAL A 162 -21.05 15.17 27.18
N ALA A 163 -19.89 15.79 27.49
CA ALA A 163 -19.41 15.82 28.89
C ALA A 163 -20.25 16.76 29.76
N PHE A 164 -21.06 17.61 29.12
CA PHE A 164 -21.89 18.63 29.79
C PHE A 164 -23.27 18.62 29.14
N GLN A 165 -24.29 18.50 29.95
CA GLN A 165 -25.67 18.73 29.55
C GLN A 165 -26.17 19.91 30.39
N PHE A 166 -26.56 21.01 29.77
CA PHE A 166 -27.25 22.08 30.48
C PHE A 166 -28.73 22.02 30.15
N THR A 167 -29.50 22.05 31.22
CA THR A 167 -30.95 22.22 31.16
C THR A 167 -31.24 23.66 31.62
N VAL A 168 -31.83 24.44 30.75
CA VAL A 168 -32.30 25.78 31.12
C VAL A 168 -33.66 25.62 31.78
N THR A 169 -33.73 25.90 33.09
CA THR A 169 -34.95 25.93 33.87
C THR A 169 -35.31 27.37 34.18
N PRO A 170 -36.55 27.66 34.57
CA PRO A 170 -36.93 29.01 35.00
C PRO A 170 -36.08 29.54 36.15
N ASP A 171 -35.46 28.64 36.94
CA ASP A 171 -34.67 28.99 38.15
C ASP A 171 -33.17 29.08 37.83
N GLY A 172 -32.75 28.89 36.60
CA GLY A 172 -31.35 29.00 36.20
C GLY A 172 -30.87 27.89 35.22
N ILE A 173 -29.56 27.79 35.06
CA ILE A 173 -28.90 26.78 34.20
C ILE A 173 -28.41 25.64 35.10
N ASP A 174 -28.99 24.48 34.93
CA ASP A 174 -28.57 23.26 35.58
C ASP A 174 -27.50 22.55 34.74
N LEU A 175 -26.32 22.31 35.30
CA LEU A 175 -25.18 21.68 34.63
C LEU A 175 -25.01 20.25 35.13
N HIS A 176 -25.41 19.29 34.31
CA HIS A 176 -25.15 17.89 34.56
C HIS A 176 -23.80 17.46 33.98
N LEU A 177 -22.85 17.08 34.84
CA LEU A 177 -21.53 16.53 34.47
C LEU A 177 -21.59 14.99 34.43
N CYS A 178 -21.38 14.42 33.26
CA CYS A 178 -21.22 12.98 33.15
C CYS A 178 -19.75 12.62 33.43
N HIS A 179 -19.46 12.12 34.63
CA HIS A 179 -18.10 11.75 35.05
C HIS A 179 -17.45 10.69 34.15
N GLU A 180 -18.21 9.74 33.64
CA GLU A 180 -17.71 8.69 32.74
C GLU A 180 -17.35 9.27 31.37
N ALA A 181 -18.19 10.16 30.82
CA ALA A 181 -17.87 10.84 29.56
C ALA A 181 -16.64 11.75 29.69
N LEU A 182 -16.53 12.47 30.82
CA LEU A 182 -15.35 13.29 31.14
C LEU A 182 -14.08 12.44 31.23
N ARG A 183 -14.15 11.30 31.90
CA ARG A 183 -13.04 10.34 32.00
C ARG A 183 -12.63 9.82 30.63
N GLN A 184 -13.57 9.47 29.76
CA GLN A 184 -13.30 9.01 28.39
C GLN A 184 -12.67 10.11 27.54
N VAL A 185 -13.15 11.36 27.62
CA VAL A 185 -12.56 12.52 26.95
C VAL A 185 -11.12 12.74 27.43
N TYR A 186 -10.89 12.69 28.73
CA TYR A 186 -9.56 12.84 29.33
C TYR A 186 -8.59 11.73 28.86
N LEU A 187 -9.02 10.45 28.94
CA LEU A 187 -8.20 9.31 28.49
C LEU A 187 -7.94 9.36 26.99
N SER A 188 -8.94 9.70 26.18
CA SER A 188 -8.78 9.88 24.73
C SER A 188 -7.81 11.03 24.44
N GLY A 189 -7.88 12.14 25.16
CA GLY A 189 -6.95 13.26 25.07
C GLY A 189 -5.52 12.84 25.41
N LEU A 190 -5.33 12.12 26.50
CA LEU A 190 -4.02 11.63 26.95
C LEU A 190 -3.40 10.66 25.93
N HIS A 191 -4.20 9.72 25.39
CA HIS A 191 -3.74 8.77 24.37
C HIS A 191 -3.41 9.49 23.05
N SER A 192 -4.21 10.48 22.65
CA SER A 192 -3.94 11.30 21.48
C SER A 192 -2.63 12.09 21.63
N TRP A 193 -2.40 12.69 22.79
CA TRP A 193 -1.15 13.40 23.09
C TRP A 193 0.06 12.44 23.08
N LYS A 194 -0.05 11.28 23.74
CA LYS A 194 0.98 10.24 23.70
C LYS A 194 1.28 9.78 22.27
N LYS A 195 0.26 9.59 21.43
CA LYS A 195 0.41 9.24 20.01
C LYS A 195 1.14 10.34 19.23
N ARG A 196 0.76 11.62 19.40
CA ARG A 196 1.43 12.76 18.77
C ARG A 196 2.89 12.86 19.19
N PHE A 197 3.16 12.67 20.47
CA PHE A 197 4.54 12.68 21.01
C PHE A 197 5.38 11.53 20.40
N ILE A 198 4.84 10.31 20.34
CA ILE A 198 5.55 9.17 19.72
C ILE A 198 5.83 9.45 18.23
N ARG A 199 4.84 9.97 17.49
CA ARG A 199 5.02 10.34 16.07
C ARG A 199 6.07 11.44 15.91
N PHE A 200 6.06 12.48 16.75
CA PHE A 200 7.07 13.53 16.74
C PHE A 200 8.47 12.96 17.03
N LYS A 201 8.60 12.19 18.10
CA LYS A 201 9.87 11.51 18.42
C LYS A 201 10.37 10.65 17.26
N ASN A 202 9.51 9.83 16.66
CA ASN A 202 9.87 8.98 15.54
C ASN A 202 10.19 9.79 14.29
N GLY A 203 9.48 10.88 14.04
CA GLY A 203 9.77 11.83 12.97
C GLY A 203 11.16 12.44 13.12
N VAL A 204 11.52 12.88 14.32
CA VAL A 204 12.87 13.39 14.64
C VAL A 204 13.91 12.29 14.41
N MET A 205 13.70 11.09 14.96
CA MET A 205 14.64 9.96 14.81
C MET A 205 14.84 9.57 13.35
N THR A 206 13.78 9.52 12.56
CA THR A 206 13.83 9.28 11.11
C THR A 206 14.50 10.44 10.38
N GLY A 207 14.19 11.67 10.79
CA GLY A 207 14.72 12.89 10.19
C GLY A 207 16.23 13.10 10.43
N VAL A 208 16.79 12.59 11.52
CA VAL A 208 18.23 12.69 11.82
C VAL A 208 19.01 11.44 11.41
N TYR A 209 18.36 10.37 11.01
CA TYR A 209 19.02 9.12 10.60
C TYR A 209 19.99 9.36 9.42
N PRO A 210 21.21 8.75 9.37
CA PRO A 210 21.75 7.72 10.27
C PRO A 210 22.36 8.23 11.58
N GLY A 211 22.33 9.51 11.87
CA GLY A 211 22.73 10.08 13.15
C GLY A 211 21.78 9.68 14.29
N SER A 212 22.14 10.03 15.49
CA SER A 212 21.35 9.76 16.69
C SER A 212 21.41 10.94 17.67
N PRO A 213 20.42 11.10 18.58
CA PRO A 213 20.47 12.12 19.63
C PRO A 213 21.74 12.00 20.51
N ALA A 214 22.21 10.79 20.80
CA ALA A 214 23.47 10.58 21.53
C ALA A 214 24.66 11.10 20.72
N GLY A 215 24.70 10.86 19.41
CA GLY A 215 25.71 11.44 18.51
C GLY A 215 25.68 12.96 18.48
N PHE A 216 24.48 13.57 18.54
CA PHE A 216 24.33 15.02 18.72
C PHE A 216 25.05 15.51 19.98
N MET A 217 24.73 14.90 21.11
CA MET A 217 25.34 15.27 22.40
C MET A 217 26.88 15.11 22.35
N ILE A 218 27.37 14.01 21.78
CA ILE A 218 28.82 13.79 21.64
C ILE A 218 29.46 14.90 20.81
N VAL A 219 28.91 15.22 19.65
CA VAL A 219 29.46 16.24 18.75
C VAL A 219 29.47 17.62 19.43
N VAL A 220 28.33 18.02 20.03
CA VAL A 220 28.19 19.33 20.68
C VAL A 220 29.13 19.44 21.88
N VAL A 221 29.14 18.43 22.78
CA VAL A 221 30.00 18.44 23.96
C VAL A 221 31.48 18.42 23.57
N SER A 222 31.87 17.58 22.61
CA SER A 222 33.27 17.53 22.12
C SER A 222 33.67 18.85 21.48
N TYR A 223 32.80 19.47 20.69
CA TYR A 223 33.04 20.78 20.07
C TYR A 223 33.22 21.88 21.15
N MET A 224 32.28 21.92 22.10
CA MET A 224 32.36 22.89 23.20
C MET A 224 33.62 22.71 24.06
N SER A 225 33.94 21.46 24.41
CA SER A 225 35.14 21.12 25.20
C SER A 225 36.41 21.48 24.49
N TYR A 226 36.51 21.20 23.19
CA TYR A 226 37.67 21.57 22.35
C TYR A 226 37.87 23.08 22.31
N ASN A 227 36.81 23.87 22.07
CA ASN A 227 36.93 25.34 22.02
C ASN A 227 37.26 25.92 23.40
N LYS A 228 36.73 25.35 24.49
CA LYS A 228 37.10 25.75 25.85
C LYS A 228 38.57 25.47 26.13
N TYR A 229 39.08 24.29 25.74
CA TYR A 229 40.49 23.91 25.89
C TYR A 229 41.42 24.82 25.09
N LYS A 230 41.07 25.19 23.85
CA LYS A 230 41.83 26.10 22.98
C LYS A 230 41.57 27.58 23.24
N GLN A 231 40.70 27.92 24.17
CA GLN A 231 40.26 29.28 24.48
C GLN A 231 39.69 30.06 23.28
N LEU A 232 39.11 29.35 22.33
CA LEU A 232 38.47 29.89 21.14
C LEU A 232 37.03 30.29 21.40
N ASP A 233 36.50 31.25 20.63
CA ASP A 233 35.08 31.58 20.66
C ASP A 233 34.27 30.43 20.04
N PRO A 234 33.44 29.72 20.81
CA PRO A 234 32.64 28.59 20.30
C PRO A 234 31.54 29.02 19.34
N SER A 235 31.25 30.32 19.23
CA SER A 235 30.25 30.84 18.29
C SER A 235 30.78 31.08 16.88
N LEU A 236 32.10 30.99 16.66
CA LEU A 236 32.78 31.36 15.39
C LEU A 236 32.37 32.76 14.87
N GLY A 237 32.14 33.70 15.78
CA GLY A 237 31.66 35.02 15.43
C GLY A 237 30.20 35.16 15.02
N LEU A 238 29.44 34.08 15.05
CA LEU A 238 28.00 34.09 14.71
C LEU A 238 27.19 35.01 15.62
N ILE A 239 27.48 35.02 16.92
CA ILE A 239 26.83 35.90 17.88
C ILE A 239 27.15 37.36 17.63
N ALA A 240 28.39 37.69 17.28
CA ALA A 240 28.80 39.03 16.92
C ALA A 240 28.06 39.54 15.68
N LYS A 241 27.93 38.69 14.62
CA LYS A 241 27.16 39.01 13.41
C LYS A 241 25.68 39.16 13.67
N LEU A 242 25.08 38.28 14.48
CA LEU A 242 23.66 38.37 14.87
C LEU A 242 23.41 39.60 15.74
N GLY A 243 24.34 39.98 16.62
CA GLY A 243 24.26 41.15 17.49
C GLY A 243 24.24 42.48 16.73
N GLN A 244 24.72 42.51 15.48
CA GLN A 244 24.61 43.67 14.59
C GLN A 244 23.17 43.95 14.14
N HIS A 245 22.30 42.90 14.11
CA HIS A 245 20.93 42.99 13.64
C HIS A 245 19.88 42.84 14.74
N ILE A 246 20.25 42.20 15.85
CA ILE A 246 19.33 41.92 16.98
C ILE A 246 20.09 42.26 18.26
N PRO A 247 19.52 43.09 19.17
CA PRO A 247 20.18 43.46 20.42
C PRO A 247 20.17 42.30 21.44
N ILE A 248 20.90 41.19 21.10
CA ILE A 248 20.95 39.97 21.92
C ILE A 248 21.53 40.21 23.28
N SER A 249 22.46 41.20 23.39
CA SER A 249 23.08 41.57 24.66
C SER A 249 22.08 42.08 25.73
N ARG A 250 20.91 42.54 25.31
CA ARG A 250 19.83 42.97 26.26
C ARG A 250 19.13 41.77 26.94
N TYR A 251 19.22 40.58 26.35
CA TYR A 251 18.43 39.42 26.80
C TYR A 251 19.27 38.30 27.38
N MET A 252 20.59 38.30 27.14
CA MET A 252 21.45 37.16 27.50
C MET A 252 22.82 37.65 27.97
N SER A 253 23.36 37.05 29.06
CA SER A 253 24.73 37.27 29.52
C SER A 253 25.76 36.79 28.48
N THR A 254 26.95 37.30 28.51
CA THR A 254 28.07 36.92 27.57
C THR A 254 28.34 35.42 27.59
N ASP A 255 28.31 34.78 28.75
CA ASP A 255 28.51 33.35 28.90
C ASP A 255 27.35 32.53 28.29
N SER A 256 26.11 32.99 28.50
CA SER A 256 24.95 32.37 27.84
C SER A 256 25.02 32.51 26.32
N GLN A 257 25.47 33.65 25.80
CA GLN A 257 25.67 33.87 24.37
C GLN A 257 26.71 32.90 23.79
N ARG A 258 27.83 32.70 24.47
CA ARG A 258 28.90 31.76 24.07
C ARG A 258 28.38 30.32 24.08
N ILE A 259 27.62 29.92 25.10
CA ILE A 259 27.02 28.57 25.19
C ILE A 259 26.02 28.36 24.06
N VAL A 260 25.08 29.27 23.85
CA VAL A 260 24.08 29.16 22.77
C VAL A 260 24.75 29.17 21.40
N GLY A 261 25.71 30.05 21.17
CA GLY A 261 26.49 30.08 19.93
C GLY A 261 27.21 28.79 19.69
N GLY A 262 27.88 28.24 20.68
CA GLY A 262 28.58 26.97 20.60
C GLY A 262 27.64 25.79 20.34
N VAL A 263 26.45 25.77 20.96
CA VAL A 263 25.41 24.75 20.66
C VAL A 263 24.90 24.87 19.24
N LEU A 264 24.70 26.08 18.72
CA LEU A 264 24.25 26.31 17.35
C LEU A 264 25.28 25.81 16.32
N VAL A 265 26.55 26.17 16.51
CA VAL A 265 27.66 25.71 15.64
C VAL A 265 27.85 24.23 15.74
N GLY A 266 27.85 23.66 16.97
CA GLY A 266 27.91 22.20 17.17
C GLY A 266 26.74 21.46 16.52
N THR A 267 25.54 22.05 16.52
CA THR A 267 24.36 21.53 15.81
C THR A 267 24.58 21.55 14.31
N GLY A 268 25.11 22.66 13.77
CA GLY A 268 25.46 22.78 12.35
C GLY A 268 26.48 21.72 11.91
N LEU A 269 27.52 21.51 12.72
CA LEU A 269 28.52 20.47 12.50
C LEU A 269 27.90 19.07 12.49
N TRP A 270 27.03 18.77 13.46
CA TRP A 270 26.33 17.49 13.53
C TRP A 270 25.40 17.26 12.32
N VAL A 271 24.66 18.28 11.88
CA VAL A 271 23.83 18.21 10.66
C VAL A 271 24.71 17.95 9.44
N THR A 272 25.87 18.61 9.33
CA THR A 272 26.83 18.40 8.24
C THR A 272 27.34 16.96 8.22
N ILE A 273 27.69 16.40 9.39
CA ILE A 273 28.10 15.00 9.51
C ILE A 273 26.98 14.06 9.01
N ILE A 274 25.71 14.31 9.41
CA ILE A 274 24.56 13.53 8.92
C ILE A 274 24.45 13.62 7.40
N MET A 275 24.58 14.80 6.83
CA MET A 275 24.51 15.01 5.38
C MET A 275 25.62 14.23 4.64
N ILE A 276 26.83 14.25 5.17
CA ILE A 276 27.95 13.46 4.63
C ILE A 276 27.63 11.97 4.71
N MET A 277 27.22 11.46 5.89
CA MET A 277 26.85 10.07 6.08
C MET A 277 25.75 9.61 5.12
N ARG A 278 24.72 10.45 4.92
CA ARG A 278 23.64 10.18 3.96
C ARG A 278 24.13 10.10 2.53
N ASN A 279 24.99 11.02 2.12
CA ASN A 279 25.52 11.05 0.77
C ASN A 279 26.44 9.85 0.51
N VAL A 280 27.29 9.48 1.49
CA VAL A 280 28.10 8.26 1.41
C VAL A 280 27.21 7.03 1.31
N LEU A 281 26.22 6.92 2.20
CA LEU A 281 25.28 5.78 2.16
C LEU A 281 24.50 5.73 0.83
N LYS A 282 24.07 6.88 0.31
CA LYS A 282 23.41 6.99 -0.99
C LYS A 282 24.33 6.50 -2.12
N SER A 283 25.59 6.90 -2.13
CA SER A 283 26.57 6.45 -3.13
C SER A 283 26.82 4.94 -3.01
N LEU A 284 26.96 4.43 -1.79
CA LEU A 284 27.10 2.99 -1.55
C LEU A 284 25.88 2.21 -2.05
N LEU A 285 24.66 2.67 -1.76
CA LEU A 285 23.40 2.03 -2.20
C LEU A 285 23.13 2.18 -3.70
N SER A 286 23.83 3.08 -4.38
CA SER A 286 23.77 3.22 -5.84
C SER A 286 24.62 2.18 -6.57
N TRP A 287 25.51 1.47 -5.87
CA TRP A 287 26.34 0.44 -6.45
C TRP A 287 25.62 -0.92 -6.42
N HIS A 288 25.44 -1.51 -7.59
CA HIS A 288 24.69 -2.76 -7.76
C HIS A 288 25.53 -3.95 -8.21
N GLY A 289 26.87 -3.82 -8.29
CA GLY A 289 27.77 -4.91 -8.66
C GLY A 289 27.69 -6.15 -7.73
N TRP A 290 27.07 -6.02 -6.56
CA TRP A 290 26.75 -7.14 -5.70
C TRP A 290 25.76 -8.14 -6.32
N MET A 291 24.98 -7.71 -7.34
CA MET A 291 24.03 -8.55 -8.07
C MET A 291 24.67 -9.34 -9.21
N GLU A 292 25.87 -8.96 -9.64
CA GLU A 292 26.58 -9.58 -10.77
C GLU A 292 27.37 -10.82 -10.34
N SER A 293 27.55 -11.02 -9.04
CA SER A 293 28.36 -12.11 -8.52
C SER A 293 27.69 -13.47 -8.72
N ARG A 294 28.16 -14.23 -9.72
CA ARG A 294 27.72 -15.60 -10.01
C ARG A 294 28.43 -16.67 -9.15
N HIS A 295 29.36 -16.27 -8.30
CA HIS A 295 30.18 -17.19 -7.52
C HIS A 295 29.53 -17.57 -6.17
N ARG A 296 29.83 -18.80 -5.68
CA ARG A 296 29.39 -19.26 -4.34
C ARG A 296 29.93 -18.40 -3.20
N SER A 297 31.06 -17.70 -3.39
CA SER A 297 31.66 -16.80 -2.41
C SER A 297 31.57 -15.36 -2.87
N LEU A 298 31.21 -14.47 -1.94
CA LEU A 298 31.17 -13.04 -2.21
C LEU A 298 32.58 -12.50 -2.54
N PRO A 299 32.77 -11.79 -3.67
CA PRO A 299 34.02 -11.10 -3.98
C PRO A 299 34.46 -10.17 -2.84
N PHE A 300 35.78 -9.97 -2.70
CA PHE A 300 36.33 -9.09 -1.66
C PHE A 300 35.69 -7.69 -1.69
N GLY A 301 35.54 -7.08 -2.89
CA GLY A 301 34.90 -5.79 -3.06
C GLY A 301 33.46 -5.74 -2.52
N THR A 302 32.66 -6.79 -2.75
CA THR A 302 31.30 -6.90 -2.22
C THR A 302 31.31 -7.03 -0.70
N ARG A 303 32.25 -7.77 -0.11
CA ARG A 303 32.38 -7.87 1.36
C ARG A 303 32.74 -6.54 1.99
N LEU A 304 33.70 -5.82 1.44
CA LEU A 304 34.10 -4.50 1.88
C LEU A 304 32.92 -3.52 1.77
N TRP A 305 32.21 -3.51 0.64
CA TRP A 305 31.02 -2.72 0.44
C TRP A 305 29.94 -3.00 1.51
N LEU A 306 29.67 -4.28 1.81
CA LEU A 306 28.72 -4.64 2.87
C LEU A 306 29.12 -4.11 4.24
N ILE A 307 30.42 -4.12 4.56
CA ILE A 307 30.94 -3.54 5.81
C ILE A 307 30.68 -2.03 5.84
N LEU A 308 31.00 -1.33 4.74
CA LEU A 308 30.77 0.11 4.63
C LEU A 308 29.29 0.47 4.75
N VAL A 309 28.43 -0.25 4.04
CA VAL A 309 26.96 -0.06 4.17
C VAL A 309 26.53 -0.25 5.63
N LYS A 310 27.02 -1.27 6.32
CA LYS A 310 26.69 -1.51 7.73
C LYS A 310 27.19 -0.40 8.65
N VAL A 311 28.39 0.11 8.42
CA VAL A 311 28.98 1.22 9.21
C VAL A 311 28.15 2.49 9.08
N PHE A 312 27.81 2.88 7.83
CA PHE A 312 27.05 4.09 7.56
C PHE A 312 25.53 3.98 7.77
N SER A 313 24.98 2.77 7.89
CA SER A 313 23.56 2.53 8.15
C SER A 313 23.10 2.78 9.57
N GLY A 314 23.93 3.23 10.47
CA GLY A 314 23.55 3.50 11.85
C GLY A 314 22.99 2.26 12.60
N ARG A 315 22.40 2.49 13.78
CA ARG A 315 21.83 1.44 14.62
C ARG A 315 20.30 1.54 14.66
N LYS A 316 19.62 0.39 14.63
CA LYS A 316 18.15 0.27 14.80
C LYS A 316 17.35 1.21 13.90
N PRO A 317 17.42 1.07 12.56
CA PRO A 317 16.60 1.85 11.66
C PRO A 317 15.11 1.55 11.86
N MET A 318 14.30 2.58 11.76
CA MET A 318 12.84 2.49 11.69
C MET A 318 12.38 2.41 10.24
N LEU A 319 11.12 2.07 9.98
CA LEU A 319 10.58 1.81 8.65
C LEU A 319 10.99 2.88 7.60
N TYR A 320 10.91 4.15 7.95
CA TYR A 320 11.20 5.25 7.02
C TYR A 320 12.63 5.81 7.12
N SER A 321 13.51 5.19 7.91
CA SER A 321 14.85 5.75 8.19
C SER A 321 15.71 5.92 6.93
N PHE A 322 15.61 5.02 5.97
CA PHE A 322 16.43 5.04 4.76
C PHE A 322 15.96 5.97 3.67
N GLN A 323 14.73 6.52 3.74
CA GLN A 323 14.12 7.26 2.63
C GLN A 323 15.01 8.39 2.08
N ASN A 324 15.73 9.10 2.96
CA ASN A 324 16.61 10.19 2.56
C ASN A 324 18.01 9.74 2.10
N SER A 325 18.32 8.45 2.27
CA SER A 325 19.61 7.85 1.90
C SER A 325 19.50 6.91 0.70
N LEU A 326 18.28 6.62 0.23
CA LEU A 326 18.09 5.86 -0.99
C LEU A 326 18.47 6.70 -2.23
N PRO A 327 19.09 6.08 -3.24
CA PRO A 327 19.38 6.78 -4.50
C PRO A 327 18.08 7.12 -5.26
N ARG A 328 18.17 8.08 -6.16
CA ARG A 328 17.11 8.34 -7.14
C ARG A 328 17.20 7.35 -8.29
N LEU A 329 16.06 7.03 -8.89
CA LEU A 329 16.02 6.20 -10.09
C LEU A 329 16.80 6.86 -11.22
N PRO A 330 17.80 6.19 -11.83
CA PRO A 330 18.55 6.74 -12.95
C PRO A 330 17.66 6.80 -14.21
N VAL A 331 17.91 7.80 -15.05
CA VAL A 331 17.24 7.90 -16.37
C VAL A 331 18.15 7.22 -17.40
N PRO A 332 17.69 6.12 -18.04
CA PRO A 332 18.44 5.45 -19.10
C PRO A 332 18.73 6.36 -20.30
N SER A 333 19.67 6.01 -21.16
CA SER A 333 19.86 6.73 -22.40
C SER A 333 18.85 6.28 -23.47
N VAL A 334 18.39 7.20 -24.32
CA VAL A 334 17.49 6.89 -25.44
C VAL A 334 18.09 5.79 -26.32
N LYS A 335 19.37 5.94 -26.69
CA LYS A 335 20.08 4.96 -27.53
C LYS A 335 20.04 3.54 -26.96
N ASP A 336 20.32 3.38 -25.66
CA ASP A 336 20.31 2.06 -25.02
C ASP A 336 18.87 1.52 -24.89
N THR A 337 17.92 2.40 -24.63
CA THR A 337 16.50 2.02 -24.56
C THR A 337 16.00 1.55 -25.92
N CYS A 338 16.25 2.29 -26.98
CA CYS A 338 15.89 1.91 -28.35
C CYS A 338 16.51 0.58 -28.76
N ARG A 339 17.81 0.38 -28.51
CA ARG A 339 18.52 -0.87 -28.79
C ARG A 339 17.86 -2.06 -28.09
N ARG A 340 17.63 -1.95 -26.77
CA ARG A 340 17.03 -3.04 -25.98
C ARG A 340 15.56 -3.24 -26.30
N TYR A 341 14.86 -2.19 -26.71
CA TYR A 341 13.49 -2.31 -27.20
C TYR A 341 13.46 -3.16 -28.47
N LEU A 342 14.28 -2.84 -29.48
CA LEU A 342 14.38 -3.63 -30.71
C LEU A 342 14.74 -5.09 -30.42
N GLU A 343 15.70 -5.35 -29.54
CA GLU A 343 16.04 -6.70 -29.10
C GLU A 343 14.82 -7.44 -28.50
N SER A 344 13.98 -6.75 -27.73
CA SER A 344 12.82 -7.34 -27.05
C SER A 344 11.63 -7.63 -27.96
N VAL A 345 11.50 -6.92 -29.09
CA VAL A 345 10.39 -7.11 -30.03
C VAL A 345 10.76 -7.99 -31.23
N ARG A 346 12.04 -8.27 -31.41
CA ARG A 346 12.51 -9.13 -32.50
C ARG A 346 11.78 -10.49 -32.61
N PRO A 347 11.51 -11.21 -31.49
CA PRO A 347 10.79 -12.49 -31.58
C PRO A 347 9.30 -12.36 -31.91
N LEU A 348 8.76 -11.15 -31.88
CA LEU A 348 7.32 -10.86 -32.03
C LEU A 348 6.97 -10.33 -33.42
N MET A 349 7.98 -9.96 -34.22
CA MET A 349 7.83 -9.31 -35.53
C MET A 349 8.48 -10.12 -36.63
N ASP A 350 7.88 -10.12 -37.80
CA ASP A 350 8.52 -10.58 -39.03
C ASP A 350 9.63 -9.60 -39.46
N ASP A 351 10.36 -9.94 -40.54
CA ASP A 351 11.51 -9.14 -40.96
C ASP A 351 11.11 -7.77 -41.49
N GLU A 352 9.97 -7.64 -42.17
CA GLU A 352 9.48 -6.38 -42.71
C GLU A 352 9.03 -5.44 -41.58
N GLN A 353 8.23 -5.93 -40.66
CA GLN A 353 7.79 -5.19 -39.47
C GLN A 353 8.97 -4.77 -38.61
N PHE A 354 9.96 -5.64 -38.44
CA PHE A 354 11.15 -5.36 -37.66
C PHE A 354 12.04 -4.26 -38.29
N GLU A 355 12.30 -4.32 -39.60
CA GLU A 355 13.09 -3.27 -40.29
C GLU A 355 12.33 -1.93 -40.28
N ARG A 356 11.01 -1.94 -40.46
CA ARG A 356 10.17 -0.73 -40.27
C ARG A 356 10.30 -0.18 -38.85
N MET A 357 10.18 -1.01 -37.82
CA MET A 357 10.32 -0.59 -36.43
C MET A 357 11.73 -0.06 -36.13
N LYS A 358 12.75 -0.67 -36.71
CA LYS A 358 14.14 -0.23 -36.60
C LYS A 358 14.36 1.14 -37.25
N ALA A 359 13.71 1.41 -38.40
CA ALA A 359 13.75 2.74 -39.03
C ALA A 359 13.07 3.79 -38.16
N LEU A 360 11.88 3.50 -37.59
CA LEU A 360 11.17 4.39 -36.67
C LEU A 360 11.96 4.66 -35.39
N SER A 361 12.58 3.64 -34.85
CA SER A 361 13.46 3.75 -33.67
C SER A 361 14.67 4.64 -33.94
N LYS A 362 15.28 4.49 -35.12
CA LYS A 362 16.44 5.26 -35.54
C LYS A 362 16.08 6.74 -35.77
N ASP A 363 14.94 7.00 -36.39
CA ASP A 363 14.43 8.36 -36.55
C ASP A 363 14.20 9.02 -35.18
N PHE A 364 13.52 8.32 -34.28
CA PHE A 364 13.30 8.83 -32.92
C PHE A 364 14.60 9.08 -32.16
N GLU A 365 15.57 8.16 -32.23
CA GLU A 365 16.89 8.30 -31.57
C GLU A 365 17.63 9.56 -32.05
N ASN A 366 17.56 9.89 -33.35
CA ASN A 366 18.31 10.98 -33.94
C ASN A 366 17.60 12.35 -33.80
N ASN A 367 16.26 12.39 -33.81
CA ASN A 367 15.47 13.62 -33.90
C ASN A 367 14.78 13.99 -32.58
N LEU A 368 13.64 13.43 -32.26
CA LEU A 368 12.84 13.82 -31.11
C LEU A 368 13.42 13.31 -29.77
N GLY A 369 14.01 12.11 -29.79
CA GLY A 369 14.50 11.42 -28.61
C GLY A 369 15.42 12.24 -27.71
N PRO A 370 16.49 12.86 -28.23
CA PRO A 370 17.41 13.70 -27.43
C PRO A 370 16.71 14.87 -26.74
N ARG A 371 15.71 15.47 -27.39
CA ARG A 371 14.95 16.62 -26.86
C ARG A 371 14.06 16.20 -25.70
N VAL A 372 13.23 15.17 -25.87
CA VAL A 372 12.36 14.65 -24.79
C VAL A 372 13.18 14.08 -23.62
N GLN A 373 14.31 13.45 -23.93
CA GLN A 373 15.26 12.97 -22.93
C GLN A 373 15.81 14.09 -22.05
N TRP A 374 16.10 15.25 -22.64
CA TRP A 374 16.59 16.38 -21.87
C TRP A 374 15.57 16.89 -20.86
N TYR A 375 14.30 17.02 -21.27
CA TYR A 375 13.22 17.38 -20.36
C TYR A 375 13.06 16.37 -19.23
N LEU A 376 13.16 15.06 -19.55
CA LEU A 376 13.07 14.00 -18.55
C LEU A 376 14.24 14.04 -17.56
N LYS A 377 15.46 14.30 -18.05
CA LYS A 377 16.63 14.52 -17.18
C LYS A 377 16.44 15.74 -16.28
N LEU A 378 15.92 16.84 -16.80
CA LEU A 378 15.59 18.01 -15.99
C LEU A 378 14.61 17.63 -14.86
N LYS A 379 13.51 16.92 -15.16
CA LYS A 379 12.59 16.43 -14.15
C LYS A 379 13.31 15.60 -13.08
N SER A 380 14.20 14.71 -13.45
CA SER A 380 14.94 13.83 -12.54
C SER A 380 15.82 14.56 -11.53
N TRP A 381 16.20 15.82 -11.78
CA TRP A 381 17.05 16.60 -10.87
C TRP A 381 16.31 17.08 -9.62
N TRP A 382 14.99 17.33 -9.69
CA TRP A 382 14.22 17.77 -8.52
C TRP A 382 13.22 16.72 -8.02
N ALA A 383 12.68 15.86 -8.90
CA ALA A 383 11.78 14.79 -8.48
C ALA A 383 12.52 13.75 -7.63
N SER A 384 11.82 13.21 -6.65
CA SER A 384 12.33 12.08 -5.85
C SER A 384 12.48 10.81 -6.69
N ASN A 385 11.53 10.61 -7.62
CA ASN A 385 11.52 9.60 -8.66
C ASN A 385 10.89 10.23 -9.91
N TYR A 386 11.49 10.05 -11.09
CA TYR A 386 10.99 10.69 -12.30
C TYR A 386 9.78 10.00 -12.91
N VAL A 387 9.48 8.78 -12.45
CA VAL A 387 8.40 7.93 -12.97
C VAL A 387 7.15 8.01 -12.11
N SER A 388 7.30 7.88 -10.78
CA SER A 388 6.23 7.40 -9.89
C SER A 388 5.00 8.28 -9.83
N ASP A 389 5.15 9.59 -9.93
CA ASP A 389 4.04 10.54 -9.96
C ASP A 389 3.21 10.44 -11.25
N TRP A 390 3.88 10.36 -12.40
CA TRP A 390 3.22 10.18 -13.69
C TRP A 390 2.61 8.78 -13.81
N TRP A 391 3.30 7.78 -13.28
CA TRP A 391 2.80 6.42 -13.27
C TRP A 391 1.50 6.30 -12.47
N GLU A 392 1.44 6.89 -11.28
CA GLU A 392 0.24 6.95 -10.45
C GLU A 392 -0.90 7.70 -11.16
N GLU A 393 -0.61 8.84 -11.76
CA GLU A 393 -1.60 9.67 -12.40
C GLU A 393 -2.15 9.04 -13.70
N TYR A 394 -1.27 8.67 -14.64
CA TYR A 394 -1.70 8.29 -15.98
C TYR A 394 -2.14 6.83 -16.08
N ILE A 395 -1.56 5.94 -15.31
CA ILE A 395 -1.89 4.51 -15.36
C ILE A 395 -3.07 4.16 -14.47
N TYR A 396 -3.12 4.75 -13.26
CA TYR A 396 -4.19 4.41 -12.32
C TYR A 396 -5.31 5.43 -12.23
N LEU A 397 -4.98 6.71 -12.09
CA LEU A 397 -5.99 7.70 -11.69
C LEU A 397 -6.74 8.31 -12.87
N ARG A 398 -6.16 8.36 -14.06
CA ARG A 398 -6.80 8.92 -15.28
C ARG A 398 -7.73 7.96 -16.02
N GLY A 399 -7.60 6.66 -15.83
CA GLY A 399 -8.53 5.68 -16.39
C GLY A 399 -9.97 5.99 -15.96
N ARG A 400 -10.91 6.00 -16.91
CA ARG A 400 -12.32 6.32 -16.61
C ARG A 400 -13.23 5.11 -16.55
N GLY A 401 -12.74 3.94 -16.93
CA GLY A 401 -13.45 2.66 -16.82
C GLY A 401 -13.46 2.10 -15.39
N PRO A 402 -14.16 0.97 -15.18
CA PRO A 402 -14.25 0.25 -13.92
C PRO A 402 -12.88 -0.16 -13.39
N ILE A 403 -12.68 -0.02 -12.08
CA ILE A 403 -11.41 -0.42 -11.42
C ILE A 403 -11.46 -1.82 -10.81
N MET A 404 -12.64 -2.34 -10.58
CA MET A 404 -12.91 -3.57 -9.85
C MET A 404 -12.10 -4.77 -10.35
N VAL A 405 -12.17 -5.06 -11.65
CA VAL A 405 -11.43 -6.14 -12.32
C VAL A 405 -10.17 -5.60 -12.99
N ASN A 406 -10.25 -4.40 -13.60
CA ASN A 406 -9.18 -3.88 -14.44
C ASN A 406 -7.97 -3.33 -13.67
N SER A 407 -8.10 -3.08 -12.37
CA SER A 407 -7.03 -2.50 -11.55
C SER A 407 -6.84 -3.19 -10.20
N ASN A 408 -7.93 -3.47 -9.47
CA ASN A 408 -7.85 -4.09 -8.15
C ASN A 408 -7.36 -5.54 -8.22
N TYR A 409 -6.85 -6.04 -7.11
CA TYR A 409 -6.37 -7.41 -6.97
C TYR A 409 -6.82 -8.00 -5.64
N TYR A 410 -6.79 -9.33 -5.54
CA TYR A 410 -7.24 -10.04 -4.35
C TYR A 410 -6.14 -10.89 -3.73
N ALA A 411 -6.33 -11.26 -2.46
CA ALA A 411 -5.55 -12.25 -1.75
C ALA A 411 -6.48 -13.22 -1.03
N MET A 412 -6.15 -14.51 -1.10
CA MET A 412 -6.90 -15.61 -0.48
C MET A 412 -6.41 -15.90 0.94
N ASP A 413 -7.24 -16.60 1.70
CA ASP A 413 -6.95 -17.16 3.03
C ASP A 413 -5.99 -18.35 2.97
N PHE A 414 -5.83 -19.03 4.08
CA PHE A 414 -5.23 -20.37 4.12
C PHE A 414 -5.98 -21.32 3.20
N LEU A 415 -5.23 -22.18 2.51
CA LEU A 415 -5.83 -23.12 1.59
C LEU A 415 -6.47 -24.31 2.33
N TYR A 416 -5.80 -24.85 3.33
CA TYR A 416 -6.16 -26.12 3.98
C TYR A 416 -6.56 -25.99 5.45
N VAL A 417 -6.54 -24.79 6.02
CA VAL A 417 -6.83 -24.58 7.44
C VAL A 417 -8.02 -23.64 7.61
N PHE A 418 -8.97 -24.09 8.41
CA PHE A 418 -10.19 -23.35 8.74
C PHE A 418 -10.26 -23.10 10.25
N PRO A 419 -9.73 -21.97 10.74
CA PRO A 419 -9.56 -21.73 12.18
C PRO A 419 -10.88 -21.65 12.96
N THR A 420 -11.93 -21.16 12.34
CA THR A 420 -13.30 -21.11 12.90
C THR A 420 -14.32 -21.02 11.75
N CYS A 421 -15.51 -21.55 11.96
CA CYS A 421 -16.65 -21.37 11.06
C CYS A 421 -17.55 -20.17 11.44
N ILE A 422 -17.25 -19.47 12.53
CA ILE A 422 -18.02 -18.33 13.00
C ILE A 422 -17.53 -17.05 12.33
N GLN A 423 -18.32 -16.52 11.41
CA GLN A 423 -18.00 -15.30 10.66
C GLN A 423 -17.61 -14.12 11.55
N ALA A 424 -18.39 -13.86 12.60
CA ALA A 424 -18.12 -12.76 13.53
C ALA A 424 -16.82 -12.93 14.31
N ALA A 425 -16.48 -14.16 14.71
CA ALA A 425 -15.25 -14.48 15.42
C ALA A 425 -14.03 -14.30 14.51
N ARG A 426 -14.12 -14.81 13.27
CA ARG A 426 -13.05 -14.60 12.28
C ARG A 426 -12.81 -13.11 12.02
N ALA A 427 -13.88 -12.32 11.86
CA ALA A 427 -13.80 -10.88 11.73
C ALA A 427 -13.17 -10.24 12.98
N GLY A 428 -13.50 -10.70 14.17
CA GLY A 428 -12.96 -10.22 15.45
C GLY A 428 -11.44 -10.29 15.51
N ASN A 429 -10.88 -11.46 15.24
CA ASN A 429 -9.43 -11.68 15.22
C ASN A 429 -8.74 -10.92 14.06
N ALA A 430 -9.28 -10.98 12.84
CA ALA A 430 -8.70 -10.36 11.67
C ALA A 430 -8.65 -8.83 11.81
N VAL A 431 -9.78 -8.20 12.15
CA VAL A 431 -9.86 -6.74 12.35
C VAL A 431 -8.94 -6.29 13.47
N HIS A 432 -8.90 -7.01 14.60
CA HIS A 432 -7.98 -6.70 15.69
C HIS A 432 -6.52 -6.76 15.22
N SER A 433 -6.13 -7.79 14.48
CA SER A 433 -4.79 -7.99 13.94
C SER A 433 -4.38 -6.89 12.98
N ILE A 434 -5.29 -6.47 12.08
CA ILE A 434 -5.09 -5.33 11.18
C ILE A 434 -4.87 -4.03 11.97
N MET A 435 -5.68 -3.79 12.99
CA MET A 435 -5.54 -2.60 13.84
C MET A 435 -4.27 -2.62 14.70
N LEU A 436 -3.79 -3.80 15.13
CA LEU A 436 -2.48 -3.95 15.76
C LEU A 436 -1.34 -3.64 14.78
N TYR A 437 -1.44 -4.12 13.54
CA TYR A 437 -0.46 -3.79 12.49
C TYR A 437 -0.42 -2.29 12.24
N ARG A 438 -1.58 -1.64 12.08
CA ARG A 438 -1.68 -0.19 11.97
C ARG A 438 -1.02 0.53 13.15
N ARG A 439 -1.24 0.06 14.38
CA ARG A 439 -0.58 0.61 15.57
C ARG A 439 0.94 0.48 15.51
N LYS A 440 1.46 -0.67 15.01
CA LYS A 440 2.91 -0.86 14.78
C LYS A 440 3.44 0.10 13.71
N LEU A 441 2.68 0.32 12.64
CA LEU A 441 3.02 1.28 11.59
C LEU A 441 3.08 2.71 12.12
N ASP A 442 2.03 3.17 12.83
CA ASP A 442 1.95 4.48 13.48
C ASP A 442 3.12 4.74 14.46
N ARG A 443 3.61 3.68 15.10
CA ARG A 443 4.73 3.74 16.05
C ARG A 443 6.09 3.49 15.42
N ALA A 444 6.15 3.33 14.09
CA ALA A 444 7.35 2.95 13.33
C ALA A 444 8.06 1.70 13.92
N GLN A 445 7.28 0.73 14.39
CA GLN A 445 7.77 -0.54 14.96
C GLN A 445 7.92 -1.63 13.91
N ILE A 446 7.39 -1.41 12.70
CA ILE A 446 7.64 -2.27 11.55
C ILE A 446 9.07 -2.04 11.10
N LYS A 447 9.82 -3.12 10.90
CA LYS A 447 11.19 -3.05 10.41
C LYS A 447 11.18 -2.73 8.90
N PRO A 448 12.19 -1.99 8.38
CA PRO A 448 12.39 -1.88 6.94
C PRO A 448 12.59 -3.26 6.31
N ILE A 449 12.13 -3.43 5.08
CA ILE A 449 12.43 -4.64 4.31
C ILE A 449 13.81 -4.51 3.68
N TYR A 450 14.54 -5.61 3.65
CA TYR A 450 15.90 -5.67 3.13
C TYR A 450 16.08 -6.81 2.14
N LEU A 451 16.99 -6.61 1.21
CA LEU A 451 17.60 -7.66 0.41
C LEU A 451 18.93 -8.12 1.02
N LEU A 452 19.52 -9.17 0.42
CA LEU A 452 20.87 -9.64 0.70
C LEU A 452 21.14 -9.83 2.19
N ALA A 453 20.48 -10.83 2.81
CA ALA A 453 20.64 -11.14 4.21
C ALA A 453 20.52 -9.90 5.15
N ASN A 454 19.47 -9.11 4.97
CA ASN A 454 19.17 -7.92 5.76
C ASN A 454 20.21 -6.79 5.67
N LYS A 455 20.82 -6.58 4.48
CA LYS A 455 21.84 -5.54 4.30
C LYS A 455 21.41 -4.38 3.40
N VAL A 456 20.65 -4.64 2.32
CA VAL A 456 20.25 -3.64 1.35
C VAL A 456 18.80 -3.22 1.62
N PRO A 457 18.54 -2.00 2.11
CA PRO A 457 17.18 -1.56 2.44
C PRO A 457 16.38 -1.25 1.19
N LEU A 458 15.08 -1.54 1.25
CA LEU A 458 14.11 -1.16 0.23
C LEU A 458 13.33 0.09 0.64
N CYS A 459 12.84 0.82 -0.36
CA CYS A 459 11.96 1.95 -0.15
C CYS A 459 10.67 1.53 0.56
N SER A 460 10.28 2.29 1.56
CA SER A 460 9.10 2.05 2.38
C SER A 460 8.02 3.15 2.21
N ALA A 461 8.12 4.01 1.20
CA ALA A 461 7.19 5.13 1.02
C ALA A 461 5.72 4.69 0.89
N GLN A 462 5.47 3.56 0.23
CA GLN A 462 4.12 3.07 -0.02
C GLN A 462 3.33 2.73 1.25
N TRP A 463 3.99 2.38 2.37
CA TRP A 463 3.31 2.07 3.64
C TRP A 463 2.48 3.21 4.21
N GLU A 464 2.81 4.46 3.87
CA GLU A 464 2.14 5.64 4.41
C GLU A 464 0.64 5.65 4.11
N ARG A 465 0.27 5.22 2.90
CA ARG A 465 -1.11 5.28 2.38
C ARG A 465 -1.93 4.00 2.58
N MET A 466 -1.43 3.01 3.33
CA MET A 466 -2.11 1.73 3.54
C MET A 466 -3.47 1.90 4.25
N PHE A 467 -3.52 2.74 5.26
CA PHE A 467 -4.73 2.97 6.06
C PHE A 467 -5.29 4.37 5.84
N ASN A 468 -6.58 4.54 6.13
CA ASN A 468 -7.25 5.83 6.07
C ASN A 468 -7.16 6.49 4.69
N THR A 469 -7.09 5.70 3.64
CA THR A 469 -6.95 6.16 2.26
C THR A 469 -8.14 5.71 1.45
N SER A 470 -8.66 6.62 0.65
CA SER A 470 -9.70 6.33 -0.34
C SER A 470 -9.36 7.01 -1.65
N ARG A 471 -9.66 6.35 -2.73
CA ARG A 471 -9.69 6.93 -4.06
C ARG A 471 -10.99 7.71 -4.21
N ILE A 472 -10.89 8.95 -4.61
CA ILE A 472 -12.03 9.86 -4.78
C ILE A 472 -12.22 10.05 -6.28
N PRO A 473 -13.41 9.73 -6.82
CA PRO A 473 -13.67 9.84 -8.24
C PRO A 473 -13.68 11.31 -8.69
N GLY A 474 -13.14 11.55 -9.85
CA GLY A 474 -13.16 12.82 -10.54
C GLY A 474 -13.64 12.66 -11.98
N VAL A 475 -14.09 13.74 -12.64
CA VAL A 475 -14.58 13.65 -14.02
C VAL A 475 -13.48 13.29 -15.01
N GLU A 476 -12.30 13.90 -14.88
CA GLU A 476 -11.14 13.66 -15.75
C GLU A 476 -10.08 12.75 -15.12
N THR A 477 -9.90 12.84 -13.81
CA THR A 477 -8.92 12.08 -13.07
C THR A 477 -9.37 11.92 -11.61
N ASP A 478 -9.13 10.75 -11.05
CA ASP A 478 -9.37 10.50 -9.65
C ASP A 478 -8.25 11.10 -8.79
N THR A 479 -8.48 11.19 -7.49
CA THR A 479 -7.49 11.64 -6.52
C THR A 479 -7.42 10.69 -5.33
N LEU A 480 -6.23 10.53 -4.75
CA LEU A 480 -6.08 9.77 -3.50
C LEU A 480 -6.21 10.70 -2.31
N GLN A 481 -7.18 10.43 -1.46
CA GLN A 481 -7.37 11.12 -0.19
C GLN A 481 -6.82 10.26 0.94
N HIS A 482 -5.75 10.76 1.60
CA HIS A 482 -5.19 10.13 2.78
C HIS A 482 -5.47 10.98 4.03
N MET A 483 -6.03 10.35 5.06
CA MET A 483 -6.36 11.00 6.33
C MET A 483 -5.30 10.65 7.39
N ASN A 484 -4.85 11.65 8.13
CA ASN A 484 -3.85 11.44 9.19
C ASN A 484 -4.28 10.46 10.28
N GLU A 485 -5.58 10.34 10.53
CA GLU A 485 -6.13 9.49 11.58
C GLU A 485 -7.55 9.04 11.24
N SER A 486 -7.85 7.79 11.55
CA SER A 486 -9.21 7.24 11.63
C SER A 486 -9.33 6.39 12.89
N LYS A 487 -10.48 6.40 13.52
CA LYS A 487 -10.75 5.61 14.74
C LYS A 487 -11.82 4.56 14.53
N HIS A 488 -12.32 4.40 13.30
CA HIS A 488 -13.41 3.49 12.96
C HIS A 488 -13.12 2.73 11.67
N ILE A 489 -13.86 1.68 11.45
CA ILE A 489 -13.97 0.97 10.19
C ILE A 489 -15.39 1.14 9.64
N ALA A 490 -15.56 0.98 8.33
CA ALA A 490 -16.85 0.85 7.69
C ALA A 490 -17.12 -0.64 7.44
N VAL A 491 -18.34 -1.08 7.69
CA VAL A 491 -18.76 -2.49 7.51
C VAL A 491 -19.99 -2.52 6.64
N TYR A 492 -20.03 -3.42 5.67
CA TYR A 492 -21.18 -3.74 4.86
C TYR A 492 -21.71 -5.13 5.24
N HIS A 493 -23.01 -5.26 5.37
CA HIS A 493 -23.69 -6.54 5.49
C HIS A 493 -25.09 -6.44 4.91
N ASN A 494 -25.38 -7.29 3.96
CA ASN A 494 -26.70 -7.53 3.41
C ASN A 494 -27.49 -6.23 3.13
N GLY A 495 -26.93 -5.38 2.27
CA GLY A 495 -27.56 -4.12 1.85
C GLY A 495 -27.40 -2.92 2.79
N ARG A 496 -26.69 -3.07 3.87
CA ARG A 496 -26.59 -2.06 4.95
C ARG A 496 -25.17 -1.70 5.27
N PHE A 497 -24.95 -0.43 5.58
CA PHE A 497 -23.64 0.11 5.93
C PHE A 497 -23.58 0.54 7.39
N PHE A 498 -22.50 0.19 8.06
CA PHE A 498 -22.27 0.48 9.47
C PHE A 498 -20.90 1.13 9.68
N LYS A 499 -20.85 2.03 10.66
CA LYS A 499 -19.63 2.57 11.23
C LYS A 499 -19.36 1.89 12.56
N VAL A 500 -18.20 1.26 12.71
CA VAL A 500 -17.80 0.57 13.93
C VAL A 500 -16.59 1.25 14.53
N TRP A 501 -16.72 1.74 15.76
CA TRP A 501 -15.64 2.36 16.48
C TRP A 501 -14.67 1.32 17.02
N MET A 502 -13.37 1.50 16.73
CA MET A 502 -12.32 0.55 17.10
C MET A 502 -11.67 0.83 18.45
N PHE A 503 -12.07 1.91 19.11
CA PHE A 503 -11.49 2.33 20.39
C PHE A 503 -12.60 2.62 21.40
N TYR A 504 -12.45 2.05 22.58
CA TYR A 504 -13.30 2.33 23.73
C TYR A 504 -12.42 2.55 24.97
N ASP A 505 -12.77 3.49 25.83
CA ASP A 505 -12.00 3.89 27.03
C ASP A 505 -10.50 4.11 26.74
N GLY A 506 -10.21 4.71 25.57
CA GLY A 506 -8.84 5.03 25.12
C GLY A 506 -8.00 3.83 24.66
N ARG A 507 -8.52 2.62 24.66
CA ARG A 507 -7.85 1.40 24.18
C ARG A 507 -8.50 0.85 22.91
N LEU A 508 -7.72 0.09 22.15
CA LEU A 508 -8.23 -0.70 21.04
C LEU A 508 -9.16 -1.80 21.57
N LEU A 509 -10.26 -2.05 20.88
CA LEU A 509 -11.17 -3.15 21.17
C LEU A 509 -10.41 -4.49 21.08
N LEU A 510 -10.76 -5.41 21.97
CA LEU A 510 -10.26 -6.79 21.97
C LEU A 510 -10.99 -7.63 20.91
N PRO A 511 -10.44 -8.78 20.49
CA PRO A 511 -11.07 -9.64 19.51
C PRO A 511 -12.54 -9.96 19.83
N ARG A 512 -12.85 -10.41 21.05
CA ARG A 512 -14.21 -10.76 21.48
C ARG A 512 -15.16 -9.55 21.49
N GLU A 513 -14.63 -8.35 21.73
CA GLU A 513 -15.42 -7.10 21.67
C GLU A 513 -15.76 -6.72 20.23
N ILE A 514 -14.83 -6.95 19.30
CA ILE A 514 -15.05 -6.72 17.86
C ILE A 514 -16.03 -7.77 17.34
N GLU A 515 -15.85 -9.02 17.71
CA GLU A 515 -16.78 -10.10 17.38
C GLU A 515 -18.22 -9.73 17.81
N GLN A 516 -18.43 -9.24 19.03
CA GLN A 516 -19.75 -8.78 19.50
C GLN A 516 -20.30 -7.64 18.63
N GLN A 517 -19.45 -6.74 18.11
CA GLN A 517 -19.92 -5.71 17.18
C GLN A 517 -20.40 -6.34 15.86
N MET A 518 -19.67 -7.35 15.34
CA MET A 518 -20.06 -8.06 14.13
C MET A 518 -21.34 -8.89 14.34
N GLU A 519 -21.48 -9.57 15.48
CA GLU A 519 -22.73 -10.27 15.87
C GLU A 519 -23.94 -9.32 15.87
N ARG A 520 -23.77 -8.09 16.39
CA ARG A 520 -24.83 -7.07 16.37
C ARG A 520 -25.20 -6.61 14.95
N ILE A 521 -24.22 -6.53 14.04
CA ILE A 521 -24.45 -6.19 12.63
C ILE A 521 -25.19 -7.35 11.93
N LEU A 522 -24.76 -8.59 12.15
CA LEU A 522 -25.40 -9.78 11.58
C LEU A 522 -26.84 -9.96 12.08
N ALA A 523 -27.10 -9.55 13.33
CA ALA A 523 -28.45 -9.61 13.94
C ALA A 523 -29.34 -8.42 13.56
N ASP A 524 -28.79 -7.37 12.93
CA ASP A 524 -29.59 -6.21 12.49
C ASP A 524 -30.54 -6.62 11.36
N ARG A 525 -31.82 -6.34 11.57
CA ARG A 525 -32.91 -6.67 10.62
C ARG A 525 -33.58 -5.43 10.05
N SER A 526 -32.98 -4.25 10.22
CA SER A 526 -33.49 -3.03 9.63
C SER A 526 -33.45 -3.12 8.10
N GLU A 527 -34.51 -2.69 7.46
CA GLU A 527 -34.58 -2.70 6.00
C GLU A 527 -33.67 -1.63 5.41
N PRO A 528 -32.95 -1.93 4.30
CA PRO A 528 -32.21 -0.93 3.56
C PRO A 528 -33.18 0.04 2.86
N VAL A 529 -32.80 1.31 2.79
CA VAL A 529 -33.58 2.26 1.99
C VAL A 529 -33.40 1.94 0.49
N PRO A 530 -34.37 2.30 -0.39
CA PRO A 530 -34.24 2.06 -1.82
C PRO A 530 -32.91 2.57 -2.38
N GLY A 531 -32.19 1.75 -3.11
CA GLY A 531 -30.86 2.05 -3.66
C GLY A 531 -29.69 1.86 -2.71
N GLU A 532 -29.90 1.72 -1.38
CA GLU A 532 -28.81 1.53 -0.42
C GLU A 532 -28.09 0.20 -0.62
N GLU A 533 -28.84 -0.87 -0.83
CA GLU A 533 -28.30 -2.22 -0.99
C GLU A 533 -27.17 -2.26 -2.02
N LYS A 534 -27.39 -1.58 -3.13
CA LYS A 534 -26.48 -1.60 -4.30
C LYS A 534 -25.59 -0.36 -4.39
N LEU A 535 -25.55 0.49 -3.38
CA LEU A 535 -24.87 1.77 -3.40
C LEU A 535 -23.37 1.65 -3.77
N ALA A 536 -22.69 0.62 -3.29
CA ALA A 536 -21.28 0.44 -3.56
C ALA A 536 -20.97 0.08 -5.04
N ALA A 537 -21.98 -0.26 -5.85
CA ALA A 537 -21.84 -0.44 -7.30
C ALA A 537 -21.30 0.83 -7.99
N LEU A 538 -21.53 2.01 -7.42
CA LEU A 538 -20.94 3.26 -7.89
C LEU A 538 -19.41 3.20 -7.96
N THR A 539 -18.77 2.42 -7.07
CA THR A 539 -17.31 2.25 -7.05
C THR A 539 -16.82 1.14 -7.99
N ALA A 540 -17.74 0.29 -8.48
CA ALA A 540 -17.48 -0.84 -9.38
C ALA A 540 -17.68 -0.50 -10.86
N GLY A 541 -18.48 0.53 -11.17
CA GLY A 541 -18.75 1.00 -12.52
C GLY A 541 -17.76 2.04 -13.02
N ASP A 542 -18.15 2.73 -14.09
CA ASP A 542 -17.36 3.80 -14.70
C ASP A 542 -17.12 4.99 -13.76
N ARG A 543 -15.93 5.54 -13.84
CA ARG A 543 -15.48 6.60 -12.91
C ARG A 543 -16.23 7.92 -13.11
N THR A 544 -16.57 8.30 -14.34
CA THR A 544 -17.21 9.59 -14.64
C THR A 544 -18.65 9.68 -14.13
N PRO A 545 -19.53 8.68 -14.31
CA PRO A 545 -20.84 8.63 -13.66
C PRO A 545 -20.74 8.72 -12.14
N TRP A 546 -19.84 7.96 -11.53
CA TRP A 546 -19.61 8.01 -10.09
C TRP A 546 -19.18 9.40 -9.61
N ALA A 547 -18.25 10.06 -10.32
CA ALA A 547 -17.79 11.40 -9.98
C ALA A 547 -18.93 12.43 -10.01
N LYS A 548 -19.80 12.35 -11.04
CA LYS A 548 -20.97 13.22 -11.18
C LYS A 548 -22.01 12.96 -10.08
N ALA A 549 -22.33 11.68 -9.82
CA ALA A 549 -23.26 11.32 -8.76
C ALA A 549 -22.75 11.76 -7.38
N ARG A 550 -21.45 11.59 -7.10
CA ARG A 550 -20.84 12.04 -5.85
C ARG A 550 -20.97 13.56 -5.65
N GLU A 551 -20.78 14.35 -6.69
CA GLU A 551 -20.94 15.80 -6.65
C GLU A 551 -22.42 16.20 -6.46
N GLN A 552 -23.33 15.53 -7.14
CA GLN A 552 -24.75 15.87 -7.15
C GLN A 552 -25.47 15.43 -5.87
N PHE A 553 -25.29 14.18 -5.44
CA PHE A 553 -26.12 13.57 -4.40
C PHE A 553 -25.42 13.39 -3.04
N PHE A 554 -24.06 13.49 -3.00
CA PHE A 554 -23.29 13.20 -1.78
C PHE A 554 -22.52 14.41 -1.23
N LYS A 555 -22.85 15.61 -1.66
CA LYS A 555 -22.15 16.85 -1.25
C LYS A 555 -22.64 17.41 0.08
N SER A 556 -23.83 17.06 0.53
CA SER A 556 -24.46 17.59 1.74
C SER A 556 -25.39 16.57 2.41
N GLY A 557 -25.93 16.91 3.57
CA GLY A 557 -26.94 16.15 4.28
C GLY A 557 -26.45 14.80 4.82
N LYS A 558 -27.37 13.85 4.94
CA LYS A 558 -27.14 12.48 5.45
C LYS A 558 -26.17 11.72 4.55
N ASN A 559 -26.32 11.82 3.22
CA ASN A 559 -25.47 11.17 2.25
C ASN A 559 -23.99 11.55 2.42
N LYS A 560 -23.71 12.85 2.60
CA LYS A 560 -22.34 13.29 2.87
C LYS A 560 -21.79 12.72 4.15
N GLN A 561 -22.58 12.70 5.23
CA GLN A 561 -22.13 12.18 6.52
C GLN A 561 -21.82 10.69 6.45
N SER A 562 -22.66 9.92 5.77
CA SER A 562 -22.51 8.49 5.59
C SER A 562 -21.35 8.15 4.64
N LEU A 563 -21.23 8.85 3.52
CA LEU A 563 -20.09 8.70 2.61
C LEU A 563 -18.77 9.08 3.30
N ASP A 564 -18.74 10.20 4.03
CA ASP A 564 -17.60 10.62 4.84
C ASP A 564 -17.19 9.53 5.87
N ALA A 565 -18.16 8.80 6.45
CA ALA A 565 -17.87 7.71 7.37
C ALA A 565 -17.16 6.53 6.66
N ILE A 566 -17.52 6.23 5.42
CA ILE A 566 -16.84 5.20 4.61
C ILE A 566 -15.47 5.71 4.13
N GLU A 567 -15.41 6.87 3.49
CA GLU A 567 -14.16 7.42 2.94
C GLU A 567 -13.09 7.63 4.03
N LYS A 568 -13.49 8.08 5.21
CA LYS A 568 -12.61 8.33 6.36
C LYS A 568 -12.35 7.10 7.23
N ALA A 569 -12.96 5.96 6.95
CA ALA A 569 -12.70 4.71 7.67
C ALA A 569 -11.25 4.26 7.50
N ALA A 570 -10.73 3.52 8.48
CA ALA A 570 -9.39 2.97 8.41
C ALA A 570 -9.21 2.01 7.22
N PHE A 571 -10.21 1.16 7.01
CA PHE A 571 -10.40 0.24 5.89
C PHE A 571 -11.88 -0.18 5.86
N PHE A 572 -12.26 -0.96 4.85
CA PHE A 572 -13.62 -1.46 4.68
C PHE A 572 -13.70 -2.95 5.03
N VAL A 573 -14.83 -3.40 5.56
CA VAL A 573 -15.10 -4.81 5.86
C VAL A 573 -16.42 -5.20 5.20
N SER A 574 -16.44 -6.31 4.49
CA SER A 574 -17.64 -6.94 3.98
C SER A 574 -17.89 -8.23 4.77
N LEU A 575 -19.03 -8.32 5.45
CA LEU A 575 -19.56 -9.55 6.01
C LEU A 575 -20.45 -10.19 4.93
N ASP A 576 -19.81 -11.01 4.10
CA ASP A 576 -20.42 -11.65 2.95
C ASP A 576 -21.35 -12.81 3.41
N ASP A 577 -22.51 -12.93 2.83
CA ASP A 577 -23.52 -13.94 3.18
C ASP A 577 -23.36 -15.26 2.40
N THR A 578 -22.36 -15.32 1.50
CA THR A 578 -22.00 -16.55 0.79
C THR A 578 -20.95 -17.36 1.54
N GLU A 579 -20.79 -18.60 1.14
CA GLU A 579 -19.78 -19.51 1.67
C GLU A 579 -18.73 -19.79 0.59
N GLN A 580 -17.47 -19.61 0.91
CA GLN A 580 -16.34 -19.86 0.03
C GLN A 580 -15.30 -20.71 0.78
N ARG A 581 -14.86 -21.82 0.18
CA ARG A 581 -13.90 -22.73 0.80
C ARG A 581 -13.23 -23.59 -0.26
N TYR A 582 -12.01 -24.01 0.00
CA TYR A 582 -11.42 -25.12 -0.72
C TYR A 582 -12.21 -26.40 -0.42
N ASP A 583 -12.64 -27.06 -1.47
CA ASP A 583 -13.33 -28.35 -1.43
C ASP A 583 -12.46 -29.40 -2.12
N ALA A 584 -12.08 -30.44 -1.39
CA ALA A 584 -11.23 -31.50 -1.90
C ALA A 584 -11.91 -32.33 -3.00
N ASP A 585 -13.23 -32.43 -2.99
CA ASP A 585 -14.01 -33.17 -3.98
C ASP A 585 -14.23 -32.36 -5.25
N ASN A 586 -14.25 -31.01 -5.14
CA ASN A 586 -14.46 -30.08 -6.23
C ASN A 586 -13.38 -28.96 -6.25
N LYS A 587 -12.12 -29.36 -6.18
CA LYS A 587 -10.96 -28.44 -6.03
C LYS A 587 -10.99 -27.23 -6.97
N VAL A 588 -11.19 -27.49 -8.25
CA VAL A 588 -11.15 -26.47 -9.29
C VAL A 588 -12.30 -25.48 -9.11
N LYS A 589 -13.55 -25.97 -9.13
CA LYS A 589 -14.74 -25.12 -9.07
C LYS A 589 -14.80 -24.29 -7.78
N SER A 590 -14.39 -24.88 -6.66
CA SER A 590 -14.39 -24.17 -5.37
C SER A 590 -13.39 -23.05 -5.32
N LEU A 591 -12.17 -23.24 -5.84
CA LEU A 591 -11.14 -22.21 -5.89
C LEU A 591 -11.44 -21.12 -6.90
N ASP A 592 -11.97 -21.50 -8.07
CA ASP A 592 -12.34 -20.54 -9.13
C ASP A 592 -13.49 -19.63 -8.63
N SER A 593 -14.52 -20.21 -7.99
CA SER A 593 -15.59 -19.46 -7.36
C SER A 593 -15.08 -18.51 -6.27
N TYR A 594 -14.16 -19.00 -5.44
CA TYR A 594 -13.59 -18.20 -4.38
C TYR A 594 -12.76 -17.02 -4.93
N ALA A 595 -11.98 -17.24 -5.97
CA ALA A 595 -11.21 -16.20 -6.64
C ALA A 595 -12.10 -15.10 -7.24
N ASN A 596 -13.13 -15.49 -7.99
CA ASN A 596 -14.13 -14.58 -8.56
C ASN A 596 -14.84 -13.79 -7.46
N SER A 597 -15.28 -14.46 -6.40
CA SER A 597 -15.90 -13.78 -5.25
C SER A 597 -14.99 -12.75 -4.59
N LEU A 598 -13.68 -13.01 -4.47
CA LEU A 598 -12.72 -12.03 -3.92
C LEU A 598 -12.44 -10.88 -4.87
N LEU A 599 -12.40 -11.14 -6.18
CA LEU A 599 -12.10 -10.13 -7.18
C LEU A 599 -13.23 -9.12 -7.33
N HIS A 600 -14.47 -9.58 -7.50
CA HIS A 600 -15.60 -8.70 -7.78
C HIS A 600 -16.82 -8.91 -6.87
N GLY A 601 -17.02 -10.09 -6.26
CA GLY A 601 -18.18 -10.42 -5.43
C GLY A 601 -19.49 -10.21 -6.16
N LYS A 602 -20.45 -9.57 -5.50
CA LYS A 602 -21.74 -9.17 -6.10
C LYS A 602 -21.66 -7.85 -6.88
N CYS A 603 -20.49 -7.25 -7.03
CA CYS A 603 -20.23 -5.92 -7.61
C CYS A 603 -20.76 -4.72 -6.79
N TYR A 604 -21.42 -4.95 -5.67
CA TYR A 604 -22.00 -3.90 -4.82
C TYR A 604 -21.84 -4.14 -3.32
N ASP A 605 -21.14 -5.17 -2.91
CA ASP A 605 -20.92 -5.59 -1.52
C ASP A 605 -19.50 -5.28 -1.02
N ARG A 606 -18.72 -4.56 -1.82
CA ARG A 606 -17.35 -4.07 -1.55
C ARG A 606 -17.24 -2.60 -1.92
N TRP A 607 -16.40 -1.85 -1.21
CA TRP A 607 -16.09 -0.47 -1.56
C TRP A 607 -14.75 -0.42 -2.29
N PHE A 608 -14.77 -0.58 -3.63
CA PHE A 608 -13.57 -0.74 -4.45
C PHE A 608 -12.63 0.46 -4.43
N ASP A 609 -13.12 1.64 -4.09
CA ASP A 609 -12.33 2.86 -3.92
C ASP A 609 -11.55 2.91 -2.59
N LYS A 610 -11.78 1.99 -1.65
CA LYS A 610 -11.05 1.95 -0.39
C LYS A 610 -9.69 1.30 -0.59
N SER A 611 -8.66 1.76 0.12
CA SER A 611 -7.31 1.20 0.02
C SER A 611 -7.28 -0.32 0.06
N PHE A 612 -8.13 -0.93 0.88
CA PHE A 612 -8.42 -2.36 0.83
C PHE A 612 -9.76 -2.68 1.53
N ASN A 613 -10.35 -3.80 1.12
CA ASN A 613 -11.53 -4.41 1.69
C ASN A 613 -11.13 -5.75 2.32
N LEU A 614 -11.50 -5.97 3.57
CA LEU A 614 -11.45 -7.28 4.22
C LEU A 614 -12.80 -7.95 4.03
N ILE A 615 -12.80 -9.14 3.45
CA ILE A 615 -14.01 -9.90 3.15
C ILE A 615 -14.04 -11.10 4.09
N ILE A 616 -15.13 -11.27 4.80
CA ILE A 616 -15.35 -12.42 5.70
C ILE A 616 -16.61 -13.13 5.24
N TYR A 617 -16.49 -14.38 4.84
CA TYR A 617 -17.58 -15.20 4.37
C TYR A 617 -18.36 -15.82 5.53
N LYS A 618 -19.60 -16.25 5.26
CA LYS A 618 -20.51 -16.79 6.26
C LYS A 618 -19.92 -17.99 7.03
N ASN A 619 -19.11 -18.81 6.36
CA ASN A 619 -18.43 -19.96 6.94
C ASN A 619 -17.08 -19.66 7.61
N GLY A 620 -16.74 -18.39 7.87
CA GLY A 620 -15.50 -17.97 8.54
C GLY A 620 -14.27 -17.89 7.65
N THR A 621 -14.34 -18.27 6.39
CA THR A 621 -13.26 -18.05 5.43
C THR A 621 -13.14 -16.55 5.13
N MET A 622 -11.95 -16.06 4.82
CA MET A 622 -11.75 -14.63 4.58
C MET A 622 -10.82 -14.37 3.40
N GLY A 623 -10.84 -13.16 2.90
CA GLY A 623 -9.91 -12.69 1.89
C GLY A 623 -9.83 -11.18 1.87
N LEU A 624 -9.07 -10.67 0.91
CA LEU A 624 -8.79 -9.26 0.80
C LEU A 624 -8.87 -8.82 -0.66
N ASN A 625 -9.51 -7.66 -0.90
CA ASN A 625 -9.49 -6.97 -2.18
C ASN A 625 -8.83 -5.60 -1.98
N ALA A 626 -7.86 -5.25 -2.80
CA ALA A 626 -7.06 -4.04 -2.65
C ALA A 626 -7.09 -3.14 -3.89
N GLU A 627 -7.22 -1.84 -3.67
CA GLU A 627 -7.09 -0.80 -4.68
C GLU A 627 -5.61 -0.56 -5.00
N HIS A 628 -5.24 -0.50 -6.27
CA HIS A 628 -3.84 -0.61 -6.70
C HIS A 628 -3.09 0.72 -6.83
N SER A 629 -3.77 1.85 -6.91
CA SER A 629 -3.11 3.13 -7.22
C SER A 629 -2.12 3.58 -6.13
N TRP A 630 -2.44 3.34 -4.85
CA TRP A 630 -1.63 3.81 -3.72
C TRP A 630 -0.39 2.96 -3.42
N ALA A 631 -0.40 1.66 -3.75
CA ALA A 631 0.73 0.75 -3.51
C ALA A 631 0.67 -0.52 -4.37
N ASP A 632 1.83 -1.17 -4.48
CA ASP A 632 1.98 -2.46 -5.12
C ASP A 632 1.69 -3.59 -4.12
N ALA A 633 1.27 -4.77 -4.59
CA ALA A 633 0.83 -5.90 -3.76
C ALA A 633 1.79 -6.36 -2.63
N PRO A 634 3.14 -6.20 -2.70
CA PRO A 634 4.03 -6.52 -1.58
C PRO A 634 3.67 -5.83 -0.27
N ILE A 635 3.12 -4.66 -0.35
CA ILE A 635 2.79 -3.85 0.82
C ILE A 635 1.56 -4.43 1.51
N VAL A 636 0.57 -4.82 0.70
CA VAL A 636 -0.66 -5.48 1.18
C VAL A 636 -0.35 -6.92 1.59
N GLY A 637 0.48 -7.63 0.84
CA GLY A 637 0.96 -8.98 1.17
C GLY A 637 1.65 -9.03 2.55
N HIS A 638 2.47 -8.03 2.87
CA HIS A 638 3.08 -7.93 4.20
C HIS A 638 2.04 -7.74 5.33
N LEU A 639 0.98 -6.97 5.08
CA LEU A 639 -0.16 -6.86 6.00
C LEU A 639 -0.88 -8.20 6.10
N TRP A 640 -1.17 -8.84 4.96
CA TRP A 640 -1.96 -10.07 4.90
C TRP A 640 -1.30 -11.23 5.62
N GLU A 641 -0.01 -11.46 5.37
CA GLU A 641 0.78 -12.46 6.12
C GLU A 641 0.77 -12.17 7.63
N HIS A 642 0.83 -10.90 8.03
CA HIS A 642 0.72 -10.54 9.45
C HIS A 642 -0.65 -10.90 10.02
N VAL A 643 -1.73 -10.65 9.28
CA VAL A 643 -3.11 -10.96 9.72
C VAL A 643 -3.28 -12.46 9.90
N LEU A 644 -2.91 -13.25 8.91
CA LEU A 644 -2.99 -14.71 8.94
C LEU A 644 -2.17 -15.31 10.09
N SER A 645 -0.93 -14.84 10.25
CA SER A 645 -0.08 -15.28 11.36
C SER A 645 -0.60 -14.90 12.75
N MET A 646 -1.24 -13.75 12.87
CA MET A 646 -1.81 -13.31 14.15
C MET A 646 -3.11 -14.03 14.47
N ASP A 647 -3.90 -14.37 13.47
CA ASP A 647 -5.11 -15.17 13.63
C ASP A 647 -4.80 -16.52 14.27
N SER A 648 -3.81 -17.23 13.71
CA SER A 648 -3.30 -18.49 14.28
C SER A 648 -2.77 -18.35 15.71
N LYS A 649 -2.17 -17.19 16.07
CA LYS A 649 -1.64 -16.94 17.44
C LYS A 649 -2.70 -16.52 18.43
N LEU A 650 -3.72 -15.79 18.00
CA LEU A 650 -4.83 -15.41 18.85
C LEU A 650 -5.71 -16.62 19.18
N GLY A 651 -5.89 -17.50 18.18
CA GLY A 651 -6.69 -18.70 18.31
C GLY A 651 -8.17 -18.42 18.61
N TYR A 652 -8.88 -19.48 18.87
CA TYR A 652 -10.31 -19.48 19.20
C TYR A 652 -10.57 -20.43 20.37
N THR A 653 -11.70 -20.24 21.06
CA THR A 653 -12.20 -21.17 22.08
C THR A 653 -12.68 -22.45 21.40
N GLU A 654 -12.96 -23.48 22.18
CA GLU A 654 -13.44 -24.78 21.68
C GLU A 654 -14.74 -24.67 20.89
N ASP A 655 -15.60 -23.71 21.25
CA ASP A 655 -16.85 -23.38 20.55
C ASP A 655 -16.64 -22.42 19.37
N GLY A 656 -15.39 -22.07 18.99
CA GLY A 656 -15.03 -21.29 17.82
C GLY A 656 -15.07 -19.78 17.98
N HIS A 657 -15.37 -19.26 19.18
CA HIS A 657 -15.40 -17.83 19.46
C HIS A 657 -14.01 -17.25 19.77
N CYS A 658 -13.86 -15.93 19.68
CA CYS A 658 -12.65 -15.26 20.15
C CYS A 658 -12.47 -15.37 21.66
N HIS A 659 -11.22 -15.48 22.12
CA HIS A 659 -10.92 -15.48 23.54
C HIS A 659 -11.23 -14.15 24.22
N GLY A 660 -11.67 -14.22 25.49
CA GLY A 660 -11.92 -13.07 26.36
C GLY A 660 -13.39 -12.82 26.64
N LYS A 661 -13.67 -11.77 27.40
CA LYS A 661 -15.02 -11.32 27.73
C LYS A 661 -15.24 -9.92 27.18
N PRO A 662 -16.35 -9.62 26.51
CA PRO A 662 -16.65 -8.28 26.04
C PRO A 662 -16.97 -7.33 27.21
N HIS A 663 -16.68 -6.06 27.02
CA HIS A 663 -17.08 -5.04 28.00
C HIS A 663 -18.60 -4.88 28.01
N PRO A 664 -19.27 -4.88 29.18
CA PRO A 664 -20.74 -4.88 29.24
C PRO A 664 -21.39 -3.63 28.64
N ASN A 665 -20.74 -2.50 28.76
CA ASN A 665 -21.24 -1.20 28.31
C ASN A 665 -20.64 -0.75 26.96
N LEU A 666 -20.23 -1.70 26.10
CA LEU A 666 -19.67 -1.36 24.80
C LEU A 666 -20.77 -0.80 23.86
N PRO A 667 -20.62 0.43 23.33
CA PRO A 667 -21.55 1.00 22.36
C PRO A 667 -21.67 0.11 21.12
N GLY A 668 -22.89 0.00 20.57
CA GLY A 668 -23.12 -0.77 19.35
C GLY A 668 -22.56 -0.11 18.08
N PRO A 669 -22.58 -0.85 16.97
CA PRO A 669 -22.29 -0.29 15.66
C PRO A 669 -23.31 0.78 15.28
N GLN A 670 -22.87 1.78 14.56
CA GLN A 670 -23.71 2.89 14.09
C GLN A 670 -24.17 2.61 12.67
N ARG A 671 -25.48 2.43 12.46
CA ARG A 671 -26.10 2.31 11.16
C ARG A 671 -25.94 3.62 10.37
N LEU A 672 -25.43 3.58 9.15
CA LEU A 672 -25.34 4.75 8.28
C LEU A 672 -26.70 5.05 7.67
N GLN A 673 -26.99 6.32 7.51
CA GLN A 673 -28.29 6.80 7.03
C GLN A 673 -28.12 7.42 5.64
N TRP A 674 -29.00 7.05 4.73
CA TRP A 674 -28.98 7.50 3.36
C TRP A 674 -30.30 8.16 2.95
N ASP A 675 -30.22 9.02 1.96
CA ASP A 675 -31.33 9.65 1.27
C ASP A 675 -31.02 9.61 -0.23
N ILE A 676 -31.49 8.55 -0.92
CA ILE A 676 -31.09 8.20 -2.28
C ILE A 676 -32.26 8.47 -3.21
N PRO A 677 -32.28 9.62 -3.92
CA PRO A 677 -33.33 9.93 -4.85
C PRO A 677 -33.33 8.98 -6.08
N SER A 678 -34.43 8.93 -6.82
CA SER A 678 -34.62 8.06 -7.99
C SER A 678 -33.51 8.23 -9.04
N GLU A 679 -33.11 9.45 -9.30
CA GLU A 679 -32.05 9.75 -10.28
C GLU A 679 -30.69 9.18 -9.84
N CYS A 680 -30.45 9.10 -8.52
CA CYS A 680 -29.25 8.45 -7.99
C CYS A 680 -29.35 6.93 -8.10
N GLN A 681 -30.56 6.37 -7.88
CA GLN A 681 -30.80 4.93 -8.05
C GLN A 681 -30.55 4.49 -9.50
N GLU A 682 -30.93 5.29 -10.47
CA GLU A 682 -30.66 5.04 -11.90
C GLU A 682 -29.15 4.99 -12.19
N VAL A 683 -28.35 5.90 -11.61
CA VAL A 683 -26.89 5.85 -11.74
C VAL A 683 -26.30 4.63 -11.05
N ILE A 684 -26.83 4.22 -9.91
CA ILE A 684 -26.41 2.99 -9.20
C ILE A 684 -26.67 1.75 -10.07
N GLU A 685 -27.87 1.61 -10.64
CA GLU A 685 -28.22 0.49 -11.52
C GLU A 685 -27.42 0.49 -12.82
N GLY A 686 -27.17 1.65 -13.41
CA GLY A 686 -26.30 1.80 -14.57
C GLY A 686 -24.86 1.37 -14.27
N SER A 687 -24.33 1.77 -13.11
CA SER A 687 -23.00 1.35 -12.64
C SER A 687 -22.93 -0.15 -12.37
N LEU A 688 -23.99 -0.72 -11.80
CA LEU A 688 -24.11 -2.16 -11.54
C LEU A 688 -24.17 -2.97 -12.83
N THR A 689 -24.89 -2.47 -13.85
CA THR A 689 -24.97 -3.12 -15.16
C THR A 689 -23.60 -3.24 -15.81
N VAL A 690 -22.82 -2.15 -15.81
CA VAL A 690 -21.44 -2.13 -16.32
C VAL A 690 -20.56 -3.07 -15.50
N ALA A 691 -20.66 -3.05 -14.17
CA ALA A 691 -19.85 -3.88 -13.30
C ALA A 691 -20.14 -5.37 -13.47
N ARG A 692 -21.44 -5.76 -13.62
CA ARG A 692 -21.83 -7.15 -13.85
C ARG A 692 -21.35 -7.65 -15.20
N ALA A 693 -21.54 -6.86 -16.25
CA ALA A 693 -21.05 -7.25 -17.58
C ALA A 693 -19.53 -7.55 -17.57
N LEU A 694 -18.77 -6.79 -16.79
CA LEU A 694 -17.34 -7.03 -16.61
C LEU A 694 -17.05 -8.25 -15.71
N ALA A 695 -17.82 -8.45 -14.64
CA ALA A 695 -17.67 -9.57 -13.71
C ALA A 695 -18.05 -10.92 -14.36
N ASP A 696 -19.13 -10.93 -15.12
CA ASP A 696 -19.64 -12.12 -15.82
C ASP A 696 -18.71 -12.53 -16.97
N ASP A 697 -17.88 -11.62 -17.47
CA ASP A 697 -16.90 -11.87 -18.53
C ASP A 697 -15.53 -12.37 -18.03
N VAL A 698 -15.31 -12.40 -16.72
CA VAL A 698 -14.01 -12.84 -16.17
C VAL A 698 -14.00 -14.33 -15.89
N ASP A 699 -13.07 -15.03 -16.52
CA ASP A 699 -12.72 -16.43 -16.28
C ASP A 699 -11.50 -16.51 -15.35
N CYS A 700 -11.69 -16.97 -14.12
CA CYS A 700 -10.59 -17.20 -13.16
C CYS A 700 -10.38 -18.70 -12.94
N HIS A 701 -9.14 -19.15 -13.01
CA HIS A 701 -8.75 -20.53 -12.75
C HIS A 701 -7.56 -20.64 -11.83
N ILE A 702 -7.67 -21.44 -10.76
CA ILE A 702 -6.63 -21.57 -9.73
C ILE A 702 -6.07 -22.98 -9.74
N ILE A 703 -4.76 -23.09 -9.87
CA ILE A 703 -4.05 -24.38 -9.87
C ILE A 703 -3.08 -24.44 -8.71
N PRO A 704 -3.36 -25.23 -7.68
CA PRO A 704 -2.33 -25.71 -6.77
C PRO A 704 -1.44 -26.73 -7.52
N PHE A 705 -0.24 -26.31 -7.90
CA PHE A 705 0.74 -27.17 -8.55
C PHE A 705 1.61 -27.82 -7.47
N ASP A 706 1.31 -29.06 -7.16
CA ASP A 706 1.93 -29.88 -6.12
C ASP A 706 2.81 -31.00 -6.66
N ASP A 707 3.01 -31.10 -7.97
CA ASP A 707 3.88 -32.09 -8.60
C ASP A 707 5.35 -31.92 -8.18
N PHE A 708 5.81 -30.68 -8.05
CA PHE A 708 7.11 -30.28 -7.50
C PHE A 708 7.15 -28.77 -7.26
N GLY A 709 8.10 -28.34 -6.44
CA GLY A 709 8.30 -26.92 -6.14
C GLY A 709 9.73 -26.43 -6.37
N LYS A 710 10.05 -25.28 -5.78
CA LYS A 710 11.37 -24.63 -5.95
C LYS A 710 12.53 -25.49 -5.48
N GLY A 711 12.31 -26.42 -4.56
CA GLY A 711 13.34 -27.33 -4.05
C GLY A 711 13.93 -28.19 -5.18
N LEU A 712 13.07 -28.74 -6.02
CA LEU A 712 13.49 -29.56 -7.16
C LEU A 712 14.10 -28.71 -8.28
N ILE A 713 13.49 -27.55 -8.60
CA ILE A 713 14.03 -26.62 -9.59
C ILE A 713 15.46 -26.17 -9.24
N LYS A 714 15.73 -25.92 -7.95
CA LYS A 714 17.09 -25.59 -7.49
C LYS A 714 18.09 -26.73 -7.68
N LYS A 715 17.65 -28.00 -7.58
CA LYS A 715 18.49 -29.13 -7.90
C LYS A 715 18.87 -29.16 -9.38
N CYS A 716 17.99 -28.63 -10.26
CA CYS A 716 18.29 -28.40 -11.68
C CYS A 716 19.30 -27.27 -11.93
N ARG A 717 19.77 -26.58 -10.88
CA ARG A 717 20.66 -25.41 -10.94
C ARG A 717 20.08 -24.26 -11.76
N THR A 718 18.77 -24.13 -11.78
CA THR A 718 18.02 -23.07 -12.47
C THR A 718 17.32 -22.17 -11.45
N SER A 719 17.15 -20.89 -11.76
CA SER A 719 16.32 -20.00 -10.99
C SER A 719 14.87 -20.47 -11.04
N PRO A 720 14.19 -20.70 -9.92
CA PRO A 720 12.78 -21.12 -9.94
C PRO A 720 11.90 -20.22 -10.78
N ASP A 721 12.13 -18.94 -10.71
CA ASP A 721 11.37 -17.98 -11.45
C ASP A 721 11.67 -17.96 -12.95
N ALA A 722 12.95 -18.00 -13.34
CA ALA A 722 13.29 -18.13 -14.75
C ALA A 722 12.68 -19.42 -15.33
N PHE A 723 12.66 -20.50 -14.55
CA PHE A 723 12.04 -21.76 -14.93
C PHE A 723 10.53 -21.59 -15.18
N ILE A 724 9.81 -20.95 -14.24
CA ILE A 724 8.38 -20.68 -14.36
C ILE A 724 8.11 -19.75 -15.55
N GLN A 725 8.86 -18.66 -15.70
CA GLN A 725 8.64 -17.70 -16.79
C GLN A 725 8.89 -18.32 -18.17
N ILE A 726 9.86 -19.21 -18.29
CA ILE A 726 10.09 -19.94 -19.54
C ILE A 726 8.99 -20.99 -19.77
N ALA A 727 8.50 -21.65 -18.71
CA ALA A 727 7.36 -22.55 -18.80
C ALA A 727 6.09 -21.82 -19.29
N LEU A 728 5.87 -20.58 -18.81
CA LEU A 728 4.76 -19.75 -19.28
C LEU A 728 4.88 -19.41 -20.78
N GLN A 729 6.09 -19.17 -21.30
CA GLN A 729 6.30 -18.99 -22.74
C GLN A 729 6.00 -20.26 -23.53
N LEU A 730 6.43 -21.43 -23.04
CA LEU A 730 6.14 -22.70 -23.64
C LEU A 730 4.63 -23.02 -23.64
N ALA A 731 3.97 -22.79 -22.51
CA ALA A 731 2.52 -22.96 -22.35
C ALA A 731 1.75 -22.05 -23.29
N HIS A 732 2.12 -20.77 -23.39
CA HIS A 732 1.47 -19.82 -24.29
C HIS A 732 1.65 -20.19 -25.75
N TYR A 733 2.85 -20.59 -26.14
CA TYR A 733 3.10 -21.02 -27.51
C TYR A 733 2.32 -22.29 -27.88
N ARG A 734 2.17 -23.26 -26.97
CA ARG A 734 1.33 -24.43 -27.16
C ARG A 734 -0.15 -24.08 -27.28
N ASP A 735 -0.60 -23.08 -26.54
CA ASP A 735 -1.98 -22.62 -26.58
C ASP A 735 -2.33 -21.83 -27.84
N LYS A 736 -1.40 -20.98 -28.33
CA LYS A 736 -1.65 -20.00 -29.40
C LYS A 736 -0.90 -20.25 -30.71
N GLY A 737 0.10 -21.10 -30.73
CA GLY A 737 1.00 -21.25 -31.87
C GLY A 737 1.89 -20.05 -32.17
N LYS A 738 1.83 -18.99 -31.38
CA LYS A 738 2.56 -17.73 -31.55
C LYS A 738 3.08 -17.19 -30.24
N PHE A 739 4.16 -16.41 -30.29
CA PHE A 739 4.66 -15.66 -29.17
C PHE A 739 3.89 -14.34 -29.01
N CYS A 740 3.90 -13.77 -27.82
CA CYS A 740 3.26 -12.49 -27.54
C CYS A 740 4.11 -11.61 -26.64
N LEU A 741 3.81 -10.32 -26.65
CA LEU A 741 4.40 -9.38 -25.70
C LEU A 741 4.02 -9.79 -24.27
N THR A 742 5.07 -10.12 -23.49
CA THR A 742 4.91 -10.65 -22.14
C THR A 742 5.43 -9.66 -21.11
N TYR A 743 4.58 -9.35 -20.13
CA TYR A 743 4.90 -8.52 -18.97
C TYR A 743 5.25 -9.39 -17.77
N GLU A 744 6.40 -9.17 -17.18
CA GLU A 744 6.73 -9.66 -15.85
C GLU A 744 7.05 -8.48 -14.93
N ALA A 745 6.40 -8.42 -13.77
CA ALA A 745 6.61 -7.35 -12.83
C ALA A 745 7.97 -7.47 -12.12
N SER A 746 8.78 -6.43 -12.19
CA SER A 746 10.00 -6.25 -11.40
C SER A 746 9.91 -5.00 -10.55
N MET A 747 10.71 -4.86 -9.46
CA MET A 747 10.66 -3.71 -8.59
C MET A 747 11.78 -2.71 -8.82
N THR A 748 11.50 -1.42 -8.58
CA THR A 748 12.51 -0.37 -8.48
C THR A 748 12.66 0.19 -7.06
N ARG A 749 12.26 -0.56 -6.04
CA ARG A 749 12.29 -0.15 -4.63
C ARG A 749 13.69 -0.07 -4.01
N LEU A 750 14.74 -0.42 -4.77
CA LEU A 750 16.12 -0.04 -4.45
C LEU A 750 16.31 1.49 -4.49
N TYR A 751 15.44 2.18 -5.18
CA TYR A 751 15.42 3.62 -5.35
C TYR A 751 14.30 4.27 -4.55
N ARG A 752 14.49 5.55 -4.24
CA ARG A 752 13.50 6.35 -3.53
C ARG A 752 12.18 6.40 -4.30
N GLU A 753 11.08 6.13 -3.60
CA GLU A 753 9.70 6.09 -4.15
C GLU A 753 9.56 5.19 -5.39
N GLY A 754 10.43 4.17 -5.50
CA GLY A 754 10.35 3.20 -6.59
C GLY A 754 9.09 2.33 -6.48
N ARG A 755 8.47 2.06 -7.63
CA ARG A 755 7.35 1.12 -7.81
C ARG A 755 7.81 -0.06 -8.67
N THR A 756 7.20 -0.28 -9.80
CA THR A 756 7.51 -1.41 -10.69
C THR A 756 8.24 -1.00 -11.95
N GLU A 757 8.91 -1.96 -12.56
CA GLU A 757 9.48 -1.94 -13.91
C GLU A 757 9.11 -3.24 -14.61
N THR A 758 9.14 -3.29 -15.91
CA THR A 758 8.82 -4.46 -16.71
C THR A 758 10.07 -5.27 -17.04
N VAL A 759 9.97 -6.59 -16.92
CA VAL A 759 10.84 -7.57 -17.60
C VAL A 759 10.05 -8.14 -18.76
N ARG A 760 10.57 -8.01 -19.98
CA ARG A 760 9.97 -8.56 -21.19
C ARG A 760 10.47 -9.99 -21.37
N SER A 761 9.81 -10.95 -20.69
CA SER A 761 10.30 -12.33 -20.57
C SER A 761 10.24 -13.15 -21.86
N CYS A 762 9.51 -12.71 -22.88
CA CYS A 762 9.52 -13.30 -24.23
C CYS A 762 10.77 -12.84 -24.98
N THR A 763 11.91 -13.48 -24.76
CA THR A 763 13.19 -13.17 -25.41
C THR A 763 13.46 -14.11 -26.58
N MET A 764 14.41 -13.78 -27.46
CA MET A 764 14.86 -14.68 -28.53
C MET A 764 15.30 -16.05 -27.97
N GLU A 765 16.08 -16.01 -26.88
CA GLU A 765 16.60 -17.20 -26.22
C GLU A 765 15.48 -18.09 -25.63
N ALA A 766 14.44 -17.49 -25.08
CA ALA A 766 13.26 -18.20 -24.60
C ALA A 766 12.47 -18.80 -25.80
N CYS A 767 12.33 -18.04 -26.87
CA CYS A 767 11.65 -18.52 -28.09
C CYS A 767 12.40 -19.66 -28.77
N ASP A 768 13.73 -19.61 -28.81
CA ASP A 768 14.55 -20.69 -29.35
C ASP A 768 14.41 -21.99 -28.53
N PHE A 769 14.40 -21.86 -27.21
CA PHE A 769 14.10 -22.99 -26.32
C PHE A 769 12.70 -23.56 -26.57
N VAL A 770 11.68 -22.70 -26.66
CA VAL A 770 10.30 -23.15 -26.93
C VAL A 770 10.18 -23.85 -28.28
N ARG A 771 10.80 -23.32 -29.33
CA ARG A 771 10.83 -23.95 -30.63
C ARG A 771 11.51 -25.33 -30.61
N ALA A 772 12.63 -25.45 -29.88
CA ALA A 772 13.32 -26.71 -29.68
C ALA A 772 12.48 -27.74 -28.93
N MET A 773 11.70 -27.29 -27.92
CA MET A 773 10.74 -28.17 -27.22
C MET A 773 9.62 -28.67 -28.13
N VAL A 774 9.09 -27.81 -29.00
CA VAL A 774 7.96 -28.14 -29.88
C VAL A 774 8.43 -29.02 -31.06
N ARG A 775 9.65 -28.81 -31.55
CA ARG A 775 10.26 -29.62 -32.63
C ARG A 775 10.87 -30.94 -32.14
N ASP A 776 10.79 -31.20 -30.85
CA ASP A 776 11.38 -32.38 -30.20
C ASP A 776 12.86 -32.59 -30.51
N GLU A 777 13.65 -31.50 -30.48
CA GLU A 777 15.09 -31.55 -30.66
C GLU A 777 15.76 -32.38 -29.56
N THR A 778 17.08 -32.66 -29.73
CA THR A 778 17.81 -33.48 -28.76
C THR A 778 17.71 -32.90 -27.35
N ARG A 779 17.67 -33.78 -26.37
CA ARG A 779 17.60 -33.40 -24.95
C ARG A 779 18.73 -32.46 -24.54
N GLU A 780 19.92 -32.72 -25.06
CA GLU A 780 21.13 -31.91 -24.77
C GLU A 780 20.96 -30.49 -25.27
N GLU A 781 20.41 -30.32 -26.47
CA GLU A 781 20.18 -29.01 -27.07
C GLU A 781 19.07 -28.26 -26.32
N ARG A 782 17.94 -28.89 -25.98
CA ARG A 782 16.89 -28.32 -25.17
C ARG A 782 17.40 -27.85 -23.79
N LEU A 783 18.26 -28.67 -23.13
CA LEU A 783 18.90 -28.27 -21.87
C LEU A 783 19.87 -27.10 -22.04
N ARG A 784 20.62 -27.05 -23.13
CA ARG A 784 21.53 -25.95 -23.46
C ARG A 784 20.74 -24.65 -23.62
N LEU A 785 19.71 -24.67 -24.44
CA LEU A 785 18.85 -23.53 -24.72
C LEU A 785 18.11 -23.06 -23.47
N LEU A 786 17.59 -23.99 -22.65
CA LEU A 786 16.97 -23.63 -21.35
C LEU A 786 17.92 -22.86 -20.42
N LYS A 787 19.18 -23.28 -20.36
CA LYS A 787 20.17 -22.55 -19.52
C LYS A 787 20.45 -21.15 -20.06
N VAL A 788 20.58 -21.02 -21.40
CA VAL A 788 20.79 -19.70 -22.04
C VAL A 788 19.59 -18.78 -21.79
N ALA A 789 18.37 -19.29 -22.01
CA ALA A 789 17.15 -18.52 -21.75
C ALA A 789 17.04 -18.11 -20.27
N ALA A 790 17.35 -19.02 -19.33
CA ALA A 790 17.32 -18.70 -17.91
C ALA A 790 18.38 -17.66 -17.50
N GLU A 791 19.56 -17.70 -18.09
CA GLU A 791 20.59 -16.66 -17.86
C GLU A 791 20.17 -15.30 -18.40
N LYS A 792 19.62 -15.26 -19.61
CA LYS A 792 19.09 -14.04 -20.24
C LYS A 792 17.98 -13.43 -19.39
N HIS A 793 17.02 -14.23 -18.96
CA HIS A 793 15.94 -13.78 -18.07
C HIS A 793 16.49 -13.13 -16.79
N GLN A 794 17.47 -13.76 -16.16
CA GLN A 794 18.09 -13.24 -14.96
C GLN A 794 18.85 -11.93 -15.19
N ASP A 795 19.51 -11.78 -16.35
CA ASP A 795 20.21 -10.55 -16.73
C ASP A 795 19.22 -9.39 -16.93
N MET A 796 18.12 -9.63 -17.63
CA MET A 796 17.06 -8.62 -17.83
C MET A 796 16.41 -8.21 -16.53
N TYR A 797 16.20 -9.17 -15.64
CA TYR A 797 15.64 -8.91 -14.34
C TYR A 797 16.54 -7.96 -13.50
N ARG A 798 17.86 -8.18 -13.52
CA ARG A 798 18.82 -7.28 -12.89
C ARG A 798 18.77 -5.87 -13.47
N LEU A 799 18.70 -5.76 -14.81
CA LEU A 799 18.59 -4.48 -15.49
C LEU A 799 17.33 -3.72 -15.04
N ALA A 800 16.20 -4.38 -14.96
CA ALA A 800 14.95 -3.78 -14.49
C ALA A 800 15.10 -3.26 -13.03
N MET A 801 15.62 -4.10 -12.12
CA MET A 801 15.84 -3.70 -10.72
C MET A 801 16.78 -2.52 -10.56
N THR A 802 17.82 -2.46 -11.40
CA THR A 802 18.87 -1.44 -11.28
C THR A 802 18.57 -0.17 -12.05
N GLY A 803 17.29 0.04 -12.42
CA GLY A 803 16.84 1.25 -13.09
C GLY A 803 17.28 1.39 -14.54
N GLN A 804 17.60 0.27 -15.17
CA GLN A 804 17.95 0.18 -16.59
C GLN A 804 16.83 -0.49 -17.41
N GLY A 805 15.63 -0.65 -16.84
CA GLY A 805 14.43 -1.06 -17.56
C GLY A 805 14.05 -0.05 -18.64
N ILE A 806 13.34 -0.52 -19.66
CA ILE A 806 13.01 0.31 -20.84
C ILE A 806 11.58 0.85 -20.81
N ASP A 807 10.64 0.13 -20.22
CA ASP A 807 9.22 0.44 -20.36
C ASP A 807 8.80 1.70 -19.63
N ARG A 808 9.29 1.93 -18.41
CA ARG A 808 9.01 3.17 -17.66
C ARG A 808 9.70 4.36 -18.30
N HIS A 809 10.86 4.14 -18.92
CA HIS A 809 11.54 5.19 -19.65
C HIS A 809 10.77 5.56 -20.91
N LEU A 810 10.36 4.61 -21.75
CA LEU A 810 9.54 4.83 -22.95
C LEU A 810 8.22 5.53 -22.62
N PHE A 811 7.54 5.08 -21.55
CA PHE A 811 6.33 5.74 -21.04
C PHE A 811 6.59 7.20 -20.68
N CYS A 812 7.65 7.49 -19.94
CA CYS A 812 7.96 8.87 -19.55
C CYS A 812 8.37 9.75 -20.74
N LEU A 813 9.08 9.19 -21.73
CA LEU A 813 9.40 9.89 -22.97
C LEU A 813 8.12 10.23 -23.76
N TYR A 814 7.16 9.30 -23.79
CA TYR A 814 5.84 9.54 -24.40
C TYR A 814 5.07 10.65 -23.66
N VAL A 815 5.03 10.62 -22.34
CA VAL A 815 4.39 11.69 -21.55
C VAL A 815 5.03 13.04 -21.86
N VAL A 816 6.36 13.12 -21.96
CA VAL A 816 7.05 14.37 -22.32
C VAL A 816 6.72 14.80 -23.74
N SER A 817 6.70 13.87 -24.72
CA SER A 817 6.37 14.22 -26.11
C SER A 817 4.97 14.82 -26.22
N LYS A 818 3.99 14.21 -25.54
CA LYS A 818 2.62 14.75 -25.49
C LYS A 818 2.54 16.10 -24.77
N TYR A 819 3.30 16.28 -23.68
CA TYR A 819 3.39 17.59 -23.02
C TYR A 819 3.94 18.69 -23.94
N LEU A 820 4.87 18.36 -24.83
CA LEU A 820 5.44 19.28 -25.81
C LEU A 820 4.58 19.47 -27.06
N GLY A 821 3.47 18.74 -27.19
CA GLY A 821 2.65 18.74 -28.41
C GLY A 821 3.32 18.06 -29.60
N GLU A 822 4.33 17.21 -29.35
CA GLU A 822 5.08 16.48 -30.36
C GLU A 822 4.55 15.05 -30.50
N GLU A 823 4.35 14.61 -31.73
CA GLU A 823 3.95 13.25 -32.03
C GLU A 823 5.18 12.41 -32.46
N SER A 824 5.23 11.19 -31.99
CA SER A 824 6.25 10.22 -32.34
C SER A 824 5.58 8.93 -32.81
N PRO A 825 5.67 8.60 -34.11
CA PRO A 825 5.19 7.31 -34.61
C PRO A 825 5.82 6.12 -33.85
N PHE A 826 7.11 6.18 -33.56
CA PHE A 826 7.81 5.19 -32.75
C PHE A 826 7.15 4.98 -31.38
N LEU A 827 7.01 6.06 -30.58
CA LEU A 827 6.45 5.93 -29.24
C LEU A 827 4.97 5.53 -29.25
N LYS A 828 4.21 5.94 -30.27
CA LYS A 828 2.82 5.54 -30.44
C LYS A 828 2.74 4.02 -30.68
N GLU A 829 3.53 3.49 -31.57
CA GLU A 829 3.53 2.06 -31.90
C GLU A 829 4.05 1.20 -30.74
N VAL A 830 5.12 1.63 -30.09
CA VAL A 830 5.66 0.96 -28.89
C VAL A 830 4.62 0.76 -27.79
N LEU A 831 3.74 1.75 -27.58
CA LEU A 831 2.75 1.74 -26.51
C LEU A 831 1.38 1.20 -26.93
N SER A 832 1.20 0.88 -28.21
CA SER A 832 -0.07 0.32 -28.71
C SER A 832 -0.15 -1.19 -28.67
N GLU A 833 0.99 -1.89 -28.62
CA GLU A 833 1.00 -3.36 -28.56
C GLU A 833 0.47 -3.85 -27.20
N PRO A 834 -0.56 -4.72 -27.20
CA PRO A 834 -1.16 -5.19 -25.96
C PRO A 834 -0.28 -6.24 -25.24
N TRP A 835 -0.32 -6.20 -23.92
CA TRP A 835 0.34 -7.19 -23.05
C TRP A 835 -0.54 -8.43 -22.91
N ARG A 836 -0.49 -9.34 -23.90
CA ARG A 836 -1.35 -10.52 -23.93
C ARG A 836 -1.01 -11.58 -22.88
N LEU A 837 0.20 -11.57 -22.35
CA LEU A 837 0.57 -12.36 -21.18
C LEU A 837 1.12 -11.46 -20.10
N SER A 838 0.29 -11.15 -19.12
CA SER A 838 0.67 -10.33 -17.97
C SER A 838 0.93 -11.21 -16.76
N THR A 839 2.15 -11.17 -16.23
CA THR A 839 2.55 -12.07 -15.17
C THR A 839 3.04 -11.35 -13.92
N SER A 840 2.81 -11.97 -12.76
CA SER A 840 3.24 -11.48 -11.45
C SER A 840 3.55 -12.64 -10.52
N GLN A 841 4.51 -12.46 -9.61
CA GLN A 841 4.74 -13.38 -8.50
C GLN A 841 4.30 -12.75 -7.19
N THR A 842 3.53 -13.45 -6.38
CA THR A 842 3.25 -13.09 -5.00
C THR A 842 4.34 -13.69 -4.11
N PRO A 843 5.09 -12.89 -3.34
CA PRO A 843 6.12 -13.43 -2.47
C PRO A 843 5.55 -13.94 -1.15
N LEU A 844 6.06 -15.06 -0.71
CA LEU A 844 5.82 -15.63 0.61
C LEU A 844 6.90 -15.15 1.60
N GLN A 845 6.53 -15.00 2.88
CA GLN A 845 7.47 -14.76 3.98
C GLN A 845 8.22 -13.41 3.94
N GLN A 846 7.49 -12.33 3.82
CA GLN A 846 8.05 -11.01 4.15
C GLN A 846 8.12 -10.77 5.65
N VAL A 847 7.38 -11.54 6.41
CA VAL A 847 7.33 -11.50 7.86
C VAL A 847 7.88 -12.83 8.37
N GLU A 848 8.89 -12.81 9.22
CA GLU A 848 9.42 -13.99 9.92
C GLU A 848 8.37 -14.53 10.94
N LEU A 849 7.11 -14.66 10.54
CA LEU A 849 6.01 -15.00 11.42
C LEU A 849 5.49 -16.42 11.23
N PHE A 850 5.71 -16.99 10.03
CA PHE A 850 5.32 -18.35 9.73
C PHE A 850 6.53 -19.28 9.78
N ASP A 851 6.46 -20.30 10.60
CA ASP A 851 7.38 -21.45 10.56
C ASP A 851 6.75 -22.53 9.67
N LEU A 852 6.90 -22.36 8.36
CA LEU A 852 6.36 -23.33 7.39
C LEU A 852 7.06 -24.69 7.42
N VAL A 853 8.16 -24.84 8.16
CA VAL A 853 8.77 -26.14 8.40
C VAL A 853 8.00 -26.93 9.45
N ARG A 854 7.52 -26.23 10.48
CA ARG A 854 6.71 -26.85 11.57
C ARG A 854 5.22 -26.89 11.23
N HIS A 855 4.76 -25.93 10.45
CA HIS A 855 3.36 -25.72 10.11
C HIS A 855 3.21 -25.53 8.59
N PRO A 856 3.46 -26.57 7.79
CA PRO A 856 3.37 -26.49 6.34
C PRO A 856 1.94 -26.20 5.84
N GLU A 857 0.94 -26.49 6.65
CA GLU A 857 -0.48 -26.22 6.39
C GLU A 857 -0.85 -24.73 6.44
N LEU A 858 -0.07 -23.90 7.17
CA LEU A 858 -0.35 -22.47 7.35
C LEU A 858 0.18 -21.65 6.17
N VAL A 859 -0.20 -22.00 4.95
CA VAL A 859 0.17 -21.27 3.74
C VAL A 859 -1.03 -20.53 3.17
N SER A 860 -0.82 -19.24 2.85
CA SER A 860 -1.77 -18.51 2.03
C SER A 860 -1.73 -19.03 0.61
N SER A 861 -2.89 -19.21 -0.02
CA SER A 861 -2.98 -19.65 -1.42
C SER A 861 -2.47 -18.62 -2.43
N GLY A 862 -2.13 -17.41 -1.97
CA GLY A 862 -1.69 -16.32 -2.82
C GLY A 862 -2.83 -15.38 -3.20
N GLY A 863 -2.84 -14.90 -4.41
CA GLY A 863 -3.84 -13.99 -4.92
C GLY A 863 -3.70 -13.75 -6.42
N GLY A 864 -4.67 -13.11 -7.00
CA GLY A 864 -4.77 -12.91 -8.43
C GLY A 864 -5.40 -11.58 -8.83
N PHE A 865 -5.75 -11.48 -10.12
CA PHE A 865 -6.15 -10.25 -10.82
C PHE A 865 -6.89 -10.55 -12.11
N GLY A 866 -7.63 -9.59 -12.59
CA GLY A 866 -8.28 -9.67 -13.88
C GLY A 866 -7.29 -9.57 -15.06
N PRO A 867 -7.68 -10.08 -16.25
CA PRO A 867 -6.83 -10.02 -17.45
C PRO A 867 -6.60 -8.56 -17.87
N VAL A 868 -5.47 -8.33 -18.52
CA VAL A 868 -5.04 -7.00 -18.94
C VAL A 868 -5.44 -6.68 -20.36
N ALA A 869 -5.32 -7.66 -21.23
CA ALA A 869 -5.78 -7.59 -22.61
C ALA A 869 -7.02 -8.47 -22.78
N ASP A 870 -7.95 -8.03 -23.62
CA ASP A 870 -9.21 -8.75 -23.85
C ASP A 870 -8.96 -10.16 -24.44
N ASP A 871 -7.92 -10.31 -25.27
CA ASP A 871 -7.46 -11.54 -25.92
C ASP A 871 -6.23 -12.17 -25.23
N GLY A 872 -6.02 -11.87 -23.94
CA GLY A 872 -4.82 -12.26 -23.21
C GLY A 872 -5.10 -12.94 -21.88
N TYR A 873 -4.00 -13.32 -21.21
CA TYR A 873 -4.00 -13.97 -19.91
C TYR A 873 -3.35 -13.10 -18.84
N GLY A 874 -3.95 -13.07 -17.65
CA GLY A 874 -3.33 -12.63 -16.41
C GLY A 874 -2.87 -13.85 -15.62
N VAL A 875 -1.61 -13.92 -15.21
CA VAL A 875 -1.07 -15.03 -14.42
C VAL A 875 -0.35 -14.50 -13.18
N SER A 876 -0.90 -14.78 -12.01
CA SER A 876 -0.17 -14.59 -10.75
C SER A 876 0.26 -15.95 -10.22
N TYR A 877 1.47 -16.05 -9.68
CA TYR A 877 1.92 -17.28 -9.04
C TYR A 877 2.64 -17.01 -7.73
N ILE A 878 2.51 -17.97 -6.79
CA ILE A 878 3.18 -17.93 -5.50
C ILE A 878 3.96 -19.23 -5.28
N ILE A 879 5.22 -19.10 -4.87
CA ILE A 879 6.09 -20.24 -4.57
C ILE A 879 6.03 -20.52 -3.07
N LEU A 880 5.40 -21.61 -2.71
CA LEU A 880 5.09 -22.00 -1.32
C LEU A 880 6.03 -23.10 -0.85
N GLY A 881 6.98 -22.73 0.00
CA GLY A 881 7.96 -23.70 0.48
C GLY A 881 8.80 -24.31 -0.65
N ASP A 882 9.20 -25.57 -0.54
CA ASP A 882 10.02 -26.27 -1.53
C ASP A 882 9.21 -27.17 -2.48
N GLU A 883 7.93 -27.45 -2.18
CA GLU A 883 7.14 -28.48 -2.84
C GLU A 883 5.89 -27.97 -3.59
N LEU A 884 5.41 -26.75 -3.32
CA LEU A 884 4.16 -26.24 -3.86
C LEU A 884 4.34 -24.91 -4.60
N ILE A 885 3.63 -24.74 -5.72
CA ILE A 885 3.50 -23.49 -6.48
C ILE A 885 2.02 -23.32 -6.83
N ASN A 886 1.38 -22.22 -6.40
CA ASN A 886 0.01 -21.94 -6.84
C ASN A 886 0.03 -20.94 -7.99
N PHE A 887 -0.79 -21.21 -9.01
CA PHE A 887 -1.04 -20.30 -10.13
C PHE A 887 -2.48 -19.80 -10.07
N HIS A 888 -2.66 -18.52 -10.28
CA HIS A 888 -3.93 -17.86 -10.46
C HIS A 888 -3.96 -17.30 -11.87
N ILE A 889 -4.85 -17.80 -12.69
CA ILE A 889 -4.96 -17.48 -14.11
C ILE A 889 -6.28 -16.73 -14.31
N SER A 890 -6.26 -15.73 -15.16
CA SER A 890 -7.46 -15.01 -15.55
C SER A 890 -7.47 -14.71 -17.04
N SER A 891 -8.65 -14.81 -17.64
CA SER A 891 -8.93 -14.46 -19.04
C SER A 891 -10.36 -13.92 -19.15
N LYS A 892 -10.86 -13.75 -20.35
CA LYS A 892 -12.23 -13.33 -20.61
C LYS A 892 -13.01 -14.41 -21.34
N TYR A 893 -14.23 -14.68 -20.89
CA TYR A 893 -15.15 -15.59 -21.59
C TYR A 893 -15.56 -15.09 -22.98
N SER A 894 -15.60 -13.77 -23.18
CA SER A 894 -15.90 -13.15 -24.48
C SER A 894 -14.82 -13.39 -25.54
N SER A 895 -13.63 -13.79 -25.13
CA SER A 895 -12.51 -14.08 -26.04
C SER A 895 -12.52 -15.55 -26.45
N SER A 896 -12.79 -15.83 -27.70
CA SER A 896 -12.69 -17.20 -28.25
C SER A 896 -11.25 -17.75 -28.28
N GLU A 897 -10.26 -16.87 -28.14
CA GLU A 897 -8.86 -17.28 -28.14
C GLU A 897 -8.37 -17.76 -26.78
N THR A 898 -8.97 -17.30 -25.67
CA THR A 898 -8.48 -17.56 -24.32
C THR A 898 -9.42 -18.48 -23.52
N ASP A 899 -8.81 -19.31 -22.67
CA ASP A 899 -9.46 -20.23 -21.75
C ASP A 899 -8.50 -20.49 -20.60
N SER A 900 -8.85 -20.01 -19.40
CA SER A 900 -7.95 -20.07 -18.25
C SER A 900 -7.63 -21.49 -17.82
N ARG A 901 -8.55 -22.45 -17.97
CA ARG A 901 -8.34 -23.86 -17.62
C ARG A 901 -7.38 -24.52 -18.61
N ARG A 902 -7.65 -24.41 -19.90
CA ARG A 902 -6.76 -24.94 -20.96
C ARG A 902 -5.34 -24.38 -20.82
N PHE A 903 -5.24 -23.09 -20.52
CA PHE A 903 -3.93 -22.48 -20.29
C PHE A 903 -3.26 -23.01 -19.03
N GLY A 904 -4.00 -23.25 -17.98
CA GLY A 904 -3.55 -23.88 -16.76
C GLY A 904 -2.99 -25.30 -16.97
N ASP A 905 -3.69 -26.11 -17.73
CA ASP A 905 -3.22 -27.44 -18.11
C ASP A 905 -1.92 -27.37 -18.93
N ASN A 906 -1.83 -26.42 -19.85
CA ASN A 906 -0.61 -26.16 -20.61
C ASN A 906 0.56 -25.71 -19.72
N ILE A 907 0.32 -24.91 -18.69
CA ILE A 907 1.35 -24.52 -17.71
C ILE A 907 1.83 -25.76 -16.94
N ARG A 908 0.92 -26.58 -16.43
CA ARG A 908 1.26 -27.81 -15.72
C ARG A 908 2.11 -28.74 -16.57
N GLN A 909 1.69 -28.98 -17.82
CA GLN A 909 2.41 -29.84 -18.73
C GLN A 909 3.79 -29.27 -19.12
N ALA A 910 3.87 -27.95 -19.38
CA ALA A 910 5.14 -27.30 -19.66
C ALA A 910 6.14 -27.41 -18.50
N MET A 911 5.67 -27.25 -17.26
CA MET A 911 6.50 -27.42 -16.06
C MET A 911 7.03 -28.85 -15.93
N LEU A 912 6.19 -29.84 -16.16
CA LEU A 912 6.56 -31.26 -16.11
C LEU A 912 7.55 -31.66 -17.23
N ASP A 913 7.31 -31.23 -18.46
CA ASP A 913 8.18 -31.52 -19.61
C ASP A 913 9.56 -30.91 -19.45
N MET A 914 9.62 -29.66 -18.95
CA MET A 914 10.89 -28.99 -18.64
C MET A 914 11.66 -29.70 -17.54
N LEU A 915 10.98 -30.21 -16.49
CA LEU A 915 11.62 -30.98 -15.45
C LEU A 915 12.17 -32.32 -15.97
N ALA A 916 11.42 -32.98 -16.85
CA ALA A 916 11.82 -34.28 -17.45
C ALA A 916 13.16 -34.20 -18.17
N LEU A 917 13.55 -33.04 -18.73
CA LEU A 917 14.85 -32.83 -19.36
C LEU A 917 16.04 -33.12 -18.43
N PHE A 918 15.84 -32.96 -17.12
CA PHE A 918 16.92 -33.13 -16.15
C PHE A 918 17.12 -34.57 -15.66
N GLN A 919 16.23 -35.50 -16.02
CA GLN A 919 16.31 -36.93 -15.61
C GLN A 919 16.57 -37.11 -14.10
N LEU A 920 15.94 -36.26 -13.31
CA LEU A 920 16.03 -36.41 -11.86
C LEU A 920 15.13 -37.56 -11.44
N GLU A 921 15.72 -38.68 -11.00
CA GLU A 921 14.98 -39.79 -10.41
C GLU A 921 14.06 -39.29 -9.31
N LYS A 922 12.76 -39.55 -9.44
CA LYS A 922 11.84 -39.37 -8.32
C LYS A 922 12.31 -40.29 -7.20
N LYS A 923 12.95 -39.78 -6.17
CA LYS A 923 13.06 -40.56 -4.94
C LYS A 923 11.64 -40.78 -4.46
N ALA A 924 11.19 -42.01 -4.56
CA ALA A 924 9.92 -42.44 -4.02
C ALA A 924 9.80 -41.90 -2.60
N ALA A 925 8.72 -41.19 -2.34
CA ALA A 925 8.39 -40.76 -1.00
C ALA A 925 8.29 -42.03 -0.13
N LYS A 926 9.21 -42.17 0.82
CA LYS A 926 9.14 -43.14 1.90
C LYS A 926 8.34 -42.51 3.05
#